data_f26ad0806cefcdc03e9448fcc2b54959
#
_entry.id   f26ad0806cefcdc03e9448fcc2b54959
#
_cell.length_a   1.000
_cell.length_b   1.000
_cell.length_c   1.000
_cell.angle_alpha   90.00
_cell.angle_beta   90.00
_cell.angle_gamma   90.00
#
_symmetry.space_group_name_H-M   'P 1'
#
loop_
_entity.id
_entity.type
_entity.pdbx_description
1 polymer ?
#
loop_
_entity_poly.entity_id
_entity_poly.type
_entity_poly.pdbx_seq_one_letter_code
_entity_poly.pdbx_strand_id
1 'polypeptide(L)'
;MKRYLFLSFLLMLPFCSNAQQITRNYDHRSMSDVLVDLDKVSSHQRISFIYNELEDFTVTCHVSARTVPEAIRQAIGFYPIGMTVTDSLITVECVQKETQKLIARMVDHRGRPMAFVNVALLNPSDSSFITGGVSNEAGDVVIPCRAPRVLLRATYVGFKTLTVMVSTRRVGDLHMTPDSYTLKGVTVAGNRKTDYVDHSVYTFSAEQIRHARQSHDLLATLPGILVDPVTHQVSNLMGKRMKVLLNGAEATDNDLKLVPADKIKNVLYYTEPPSRYAGADIVLNVITRPLDCGYAVGVDVWNAVNTVMGDNRTYARYNWGHHQLSFDYANNIRNYRSRYYEQHYRFTHPDGMLADYHYQGRDHFGYTNNNFRLKYAFSRPDDITFQAVLAPSWAYIFSRGTQTIVATGNPAWHDGYGTQNEWTKTFGPSLNLYLEKQFAHRQTLTADVVGTWYNNRQRNATVQKTAFNDSVLVDDDMTSRNRKYSVIGEIDYQKAWPKSMLNIGYTGRWSQSDYTISNVLSGYHPYDYASSYQLHNVYGDYAWAMGRWSWKVGATANYVETSNTDTRFHKFYVTPKLLAARNFKHSQLKFHFGFGLNVPPVARLSNSSSVIIPGLIRQGNPWLKTGGEYNALVTFSHEASWVSFRVQAGAVYTDKPQNAYYQWKTVNGQRTIVSSYENAVCKWVGGVTGLLQLKPFKSDLLTADLWTCAYFTHIRSRLIGNRTFWYTPLRYNINFRKGCWGAGFQGVIPSKRLTGMVMTSDENKQHLSVFWQKGPWHAGVTCLWLFTKAHYSSKTVDNPVMNKTSRTWINDNRSTVLLGLSWNFFSGKKKVISRSIHNQDGDSGAL
;
A
#
# COMPACT_ATOMS: atom_id res chain seq x y z
N MET A 1 -6.34 37.70 -29.75
CA MET A 1 -7.02 36.40 -29.67
C MET A 1 -6.80 35.73 -28.31
N LYS A 2 -7.15 36.37 -27.18
CA LYS A 2 -7.02 35.84 -25.80
C LYS A 2 -8.18 36.22 -24.89
N ARG A 3 -9.40 36.36 -25.40
CA ARG A 3 -10.59 36.78 -24.60
C ARG A 3 -11.87 35.95 -24.81
N TYR A 4 -11.82 34.84 -25.55
CA TYR A 4 -13.02 34.04 -25.86
C TYR A 4 -12.97 32.60 -25.33
N LEU A 5 -11.97 32.22 -24.54
CA LEU A 5 -11.86 30.88 -23.98
C LEU A 5 -12.44 30.75 -22.55
N PHE A 6 -12.92 31.84 -21.94
CA PHE A 6 -13.46 31.84 -20.57
C PHE A 6 -15.00 31.86 -20.52
N LEU A 7 -15.66 32.03 -21.66
CA LEU A 7 -17.13 32.12 -21.74
C LEU A 7 -17.81 30.79 -22.13
N SER A 8 -17.06 29.79 -22.62
CA SER A 8 -17.63 28.48 -22.97
C SER A 8 -17.66 27.47 -21.82
N PHE A 9 -17.10 27.80 -20.65
CA PHE A 9 -17.14 26.93 -19.45
C PHE A 9 -18.31 27.24 -18.50
N LEU A 10 -19.08 28.29 -18.78
CA LEU A 10 -20.18 28.74 -17.91
C LEU A 10 -21.58 28.31 -18.41
N LEU A 11 -21.65 27.50 -19.48
CA LEU A 11 -22.95 27.10 -20.10
C LEU A 11 -23.26 25.60 -20.01
N MET A 12 -22.54 24.85 -19.18
CA MET A 12 -22.92 23.47 -18.81
C MET A 12 -23.30 23.34 -17.32
N LEU A 13 -24.24 24.13 -16.88
CA LEU A 13 -25.01 23.80 -15.70
C LEU A 13 -26.12 22.85 -16.14
N PRO A 14 -26.22 21.63 -15.63
CA PRO A 14 -27.39 20.80 -15.88
C PRO A 14 -28.58 21.46 -15.22
N PHE A 15 -29.65 21.71 -15.99
CA PHE A 15 -30.96 22.00 -15.48
C PHE A 15 -31.37 20.89 -14.52
N CYS A 16 -31.29 21.14 -13.24
CA CYS A 16 -31.98 20.32 -12.24
C CYS A 16 -33.48 20.55 -12.46
N SER A 17 -34.12 19.67 -13.21
CA SER A 17 -35.54 19.52 -13.14
C SER A 17 -35.89 19.14 -11.70
N ASN A 18 -36.60 19.98 -10.98
CA ASN A 18 -37.22 19.68 -9.70
C ASN A 18 -38.24 18.56 -9.93
N ALA A 19 -37.83 17.30 -9.82
CA ALA A 19 -38.73 16.19 -9.70
C ALA A 19 -39.50 16.38 -8.37
N GLN A 20 -40.79 16.60 -8.43
CA GLN A 20 -41.64 16.78 -7.26
C GLN A 20 -41.55 15.50 -6.40
N GLN A 21 -40.97 15.63 -5.20
CA GLN A 21 -40.76 14.50 -4.29
C GLN A 21 -42.14 14.10 -3.70
N ILE A 22 -42.53 12.86 -3.86
CA ILE A 22 -43.73 12.29 -3.28
C ILE A 22 -43.44 12.00 -1.81
N THR A 23 -44.04 12.78 -0.91
CA THR A 23 -43.94 12.56 0.52
C THR A 23 -45.33 12.27 1.09
N ARG A 24 -45.52 11.14 1.76
CA ARG A 24 -46.78 10.67 2.36
C ARG A 24 -46.51 9.98 3.69
N ASN A 25 -47.41 10.18 4.65
CA ASN A 25 -47.40 9.43 5.89
C ASN A 25 -48.67 8.57 5.92
N TYR A 26 -48.48 7.29 6.07
CA TYR A 26 -49.56 6.32 6.26
C TYR A 26 -49.48 5.76 7.67
N ASP A 27 -50.62 5.69 8.33
CA ASP A 27 -50.79 5.10 9.65
C ASP A 27 -52.00 4.19 9.67
N HIS A 28 -51.78 2.88 9.87
CA HIS A 28 -52.82 1.83 9.84
C HIS A 28 -53.75 1.87 8.61
N ARG A 29 -53.25 2.32 7.45
CA ARG A 29 -54.01 2.34 6.21
C ARG A 29 -53.97 1.00 5.50
N SER A 30 -55.06 0.58 4.88
CA SER A 30 -55.02 -0.60 4.01
C SER A 30 -54.12 -0.35 2.79
N MET A 31 -53.41 -1.41 2.31
CA MET A 31 -52.57 -1.29 1.11
C MET A 31 -53.40 -0.83 -0.08
N SER A 32 -54.63 -1.27 -0.19
CA SER A 32 -55.59 -0.84 -1.25
C SER A 32 -55.83 0.66 -1.23
N ASP A 33 -56.04 1.26 -0.03
CA ASP A 33 -56.23 2.70 0.13
C ASP A 33 -54.96 3.49 -0.18
N VAL A 34 -53.82 2.96 0.19
CA VAL A 34 -52.49 3.53 -0.13
C VAL A 34 -52.29 3.56 -1.65
N LEU A 35 -52.61 2.49 -2.35
CA LEU A 35 -52.49 2.44 -3.81
C LEU A 35 -53.46 3.42 -4.49
N VAL A 36 -54.71 3.56 -4.00
CA VAL A 36 -55.67 4.60 -4.46
C VAL A 36 -55.12 6.01 -4.25
N ASP A 37 -54.43 6.28 -3.12
CA ASP A 37 -53.85 7.59 -2.86
C ASP A 37 -52.64 7.87 -3.78
N LEU A 38 -51.78 6.88 -4.00
CA LEU A 38 -50.64 6.99 -4.89
C LEU A 38 -51.04 7.09 -6.37
N ASP A 39 -52.18 6.46 -6.79
CA ASP A 39 -52.70 6.59 -8.15
C ASP A 39 -53.13 8.04 -8.47
N LYS A 40 -53.65 8.78 -7.47
CA LYS A 40 -54.02 10.19 -7.62
C LYS A 40 -52.84 11.12 -7.88
N VAL A 41 -51.66 10.72 -7.45
CA VAL A 41 -50.40 11.49 -7.59
C VAL A 41 -49.64 11.07 -8.85
N SER A 42 -50.00 9.94 -9.44
CA SER A 42 -49.38 9.42 -10.63
C SER A 42 -49.83 10.19 -11.87
N SER A 43 -48.93 10.87 -12.56
CA SER A 43 -49.21 11.68 -13.75
C SER A 43 -49.08 10.90 -15.06
N HIS A 44 -48.36 9.78 -15.09
CA HIS A 44 -47.98 9.05 -16.32
C HIS A 44 -48.34 7.57 -16.32
N GLN A 45 -48.56 6.98 -15.17
CA GLN A 45 -48.85 5.55 -15.03
C GLN A 45 -50.09 5.34 -14.18
N ARG A 46 -50.97 4.40 -14.57
CA ARG A 46 -52.11 3.98 -13.75
C ARG A 46 -51.72 2.81 -12.87
N ILE A 47 -52.28 2.73 -11.65
CA ILE A 47 -52.06 1.61 -10.75
C ILE A 47 -53.24 0.64 -10.84
N SER A 48 -52.97 -0.58 -11.22
CA SER A 48 -53.93 -1.67 -11.33
C SER A 48 -53.75 -2.69 -10.22
N PHE A 49 -54.76 -2.99 -9.47
CA PHE A 49 -54.76 -3.96 -8.38
C PHE A 49 -56.14 -4.46 -8.05
N ILE A 50 -56.27 -5.60 -7.36
CA ILE A 50 -57.54 -6.13 -6.86
C ILE A 50 -57.72 -5.67 -5.42
N TYR A 51 -58.72 -4.79 -5.17
CA TYR A 51 -58.95 -4.13 -3.90
C TYR A 51 -59.04 -5.13 -2.72
N ASN A 52 -59.90 -6.14 -2.82
CA ASN A 52 -60.18 -7.12 -1.76
C ASN A 52 -59.00 -8.10 -1.52
N GLU A 53 -58.06 -8.16 -2.47
CA GLU A 53 -56.84 -8.98 -2.30
C GLU A 53 -55.83 -8.31 -1.38
N LEU A 54 -55.78 -6.97 -1.42
CA LEU A 54 -54.75 -6.18 -0.74
C LEU A 54 -55.26 -5.39 0.47
N GLU A 55 -56.56 -5.35 0.72
CA GLU A 55 -57.18 -4.55 1.80
C GLU A 55 -56.72 -4.96 3.23
N ASP A 56 -56.41 -6.24 3.44
CA ASP A 56 -56.00 -6.75 4.74
C ASP A 56 -54.54 -6.40 5.11
N PHE A 57 -53.74 -5.98 4.12
CA PHE A 57 -52.35 -5.61 4.36
C PHE A 57 -52.26 -4.17 4.88
N THR A 58 -51.98 -4.02 6.18
CA THR A 58 -51.97 -2.73 6.85
C THR A 58 -50.63 -2.04 6.67
N VAL A 59 -50.61 -0.82 6.18
CA VAL A 59 -49.41 0.00 5.92
C VAL A 59 -49.28 1.08 6.96
N THR A 60 -48.16 1.09 7.67
CA THR A 60 -47.69 2.17 8.54
C THR A 60 -46.27 2.49 8.17
N CYS A 61 -46.06 3.56 7.41
CA CYS A 61 -44.72 3.99 6.99
C CYS A 61 -44.70 5.45 6.55
N HIS A 62 -43.53 6.05 6.56
CA HIS A 62 -43.23 7.33 5.93
C HIS A 62 -42.66 7.10 4.54
N VAL A 63 -43.43 7.43 3.50
CA VAL A 63 -43.01 7.34 2.11
C VAL A 63 -42.32 8.64 1.69
N SER A 64 -41.10 8.55 1.17
CA SER A 64 -40.36 9.64 0.59
C SER A 64 -39.68 9.16 -0.69
N ALA A 65 -40.29 9.42 -1.86
CA ALA A 65 -39.90 8.85 -3.13
C ALA A 65 -39.87 9.86 -4.25
N ARG A 66 -39.09 9.61 -5.30
CA ARG A 66 -39.06 10.43 -6.51
C ARG A 66 -40.00 9.95 -7.59
N THR A 67 -40.44 8.72 -7.51
CA THR A 67 -41.33 8.08 -8.49
C THR A 67 -42.41 7.29 -7.79
N VAL A 68 -43.56 7.12 -8.46
CA VAL A 68 -44.67 6.33 -7.93
C VAL A 68 -44.29 4.85 -7.72
N PRO A 69 -43.55 4.17 -8.62
CA PRO A 69 -43.07 2.82 -8.34
C PRO A 69 -42.17 2.71 -7.11
N GLU A 70 -41.35 3.72 -6.84
CA GLU A 70 -40.51 3.76 -5.64
C GLU A 70 -41.36 3.94 -4.36
N ALA A 71 -42.38 4.81 -4.42
CA ALA A 71 -43.34 5.02 -3.34
C ALA A 71 -44.11 3.73 -3.00
N ILE A 72 -44.64 3.03 -4.03
CA ILE A 72 -45.30 1.72 -3.86
C ILE A 72 -44.36 0.70 -3.24
N ARG A 73 -43.09 0.64 -3.68
CA ARG A 73 -42.11 -0.32 -3.15
C ARG A 73 -41.82 -0.07 -1.68
N GLN A 74 -41.79 1.20 -1.23
CA GLN A 74 -41.64 1.56 0.19
C GLN A 74 -42.89 1.14 1.00
N ALA A 75 -44.08 1.32 0.44
CA ALA A 75 -45.35 0.92 1.10
C ALA A 75 -45.51 -0.60 1.18
N ILE A 76 -45.09 -1.37 0.17
CA ILE A 76 -45.14 -2.84 0.19
C ILE A 76 -44.27 -3.42 1.31
N GLY A 77 -43.08 -2.84 1.57
CA GLY A 77 -42.20 -3.30 2.64
C GLY A 77 -41.82 -4.79 2.52
N PHE A 78 -42.16 -5.57 3.53
CA PHE A 78 -41.91 -7.02 3.61
C PHE A 78 -43.15 -7.89 3.29
N TYR A 79 -44.23 -7.30 2.84
CA TYR A 79 -45.41 -8.07 2.47
C TYR A 79 -45.19 -8.87 1.20
N PRO A 80 -45.83 -10.03 1.05
CA PRO A 80 -45.73 -10.87 -0.15
C PRO A 80 -46.55 -10.25 -1.31
N ILE A 81 -46.23 -9.04 -1.67
CA ILE A 81 -46.89 -8.26 -2.73
C ILE A 81 -45.85 -7.96 -3.80
N GLY A 82 -46.12 -8.37 -5.02
CA GLY A 82 -45.35 -8.11 -6.21
C GLY A 82 -45.78 -6.85 -6.93
N MET A 83 -44.84 -6.21 -7.63
CA MET A 83 -45.13 -5.06 -8.48
C MET A 83 -44.46 -5.26 -9.85
N THR A 84 -45.24 -5.11 -10.90
CA THR A 84 -44.75 -5.09 -12.29
C THR A 84 -45.00 -3.69 -12.86
N VAL A 85 -43.97 -3.09 -13.44
CA VAL A 85 -44.01 -1.72 -13.98
C VAL A 85 -43.81 -1.78 -15.48
N THR A 86 -44.73 -1.18 -16.22
CA THR A 86 -44.65 -0.94 -17.68
C THR A 86 -44.73 0.57 -17.94
N ASP A 87 -44.53 1.02 -19.15
CA ASP A 87 -44.56 2.44 -19.51
C ASP A 87 -45.84 3.19 -19.09
N SER A 88 -46.98 2.52 -19.08
CA SER A 88 -48.30 3.13 -18.80
C SER A 88 -49.04 2.53 -17.61
N LEU A 89 -48.61 1.38 -17.08
CA LEU A 89 -49.33 0.63 -16.07
C LEU A 89 -48.42 0.06 -15.01
N ILE A 90 -48.80 0.22 -13.76
CA ILE A 90 -48.20 -0.44 -12.60
C ILE A 90 -49.19 -1.46 -12.06
N THR A 91 -48.86 -2.74 -12.17
CA THR A 91 -49.68 -3.81 -11.61
C THR A 91 -49.14 -4.23 -10.24
N VAL A 92 -50.03 -4.25 -9.24
CA VAL A 92 -49.69 -4.65 -7.86
C VAL A 92 -50.57 -5.81 -7.46
N GLU A 93 -49.98 -6.96 -7.15
CA GLU A 93 -50.73 -8.19 -6.81
C GLU A 93 -50.07 -8.94 -5.65
N CYS A 94 -50.85 -9.70 -4.91
CA CYS A 94 -50.31 -10.60 -3.91
C CYS A 94 -49.69 -11.81 -4.61
N VAL A 95 -48.36 -12.05 -4.40
CA VAL A 95 -47.65 -13.16 -5.05
C VAL A 95 -47.99 -14.51 -4.43
N GLN A 96 -48.55 -14.52 -3.19
CA GLN A 96 -49.07 -15.71 -2.53
C GLN A 96 -50.59 -15.73 -2.66
N LYS A 97 -51.08 -16.45 -3.67
CA LYS A 97 -52.54 -16.52 -4.00
C LYS A 97 -53.34 -17.46 -3.09
N GLU A 98 -53.19 -17.31 -1.78
CA GLU A 98 -53.95 -18.08 -0.80
C GLU A 98 -55.21 -17.33 -0.42
N THR A 99 -56.35 -18.06 -0.40
CA THR A 99 -57.67 -17.47 -0.09
C THR A 99 -57.85 -17.06 1.36
N GLN A 100 -56.98 -17.48 2.25
CA GLN A 100 -57.05 -17.21 3.71
C GLN A 100 -55.80 -16.54 4.17
N LYS A 101 -55.92 -15.56 5.07
CA LYS A 101 -54.80 -14.82 5.66
C LYS A 101 -54.83 -14.93 7.17
N LEU A 102 -53.69 -15.14 7.80
CA LEU A 102 -53.53 -15.01 9.24
C LEU A 102 -53.11 -13.56 9.53
N ILE A 103 -53.85 -12.88 10.36
CA ILE A 103 -53.61 -11.49 10.78
C ILE A 103 -53.35 -11.47 12.27
N ALA A 104 -52.18 -10.95 12.68
CA ALA A 104 -51.76 -10.78 14.05
C ALA A 104 -51.03 -9.48 14.24
N ARG A 105 -50.92 -9.02 15.47
CA ARG A 105 -50.10 -7.87 15.88
C ARG A 105 -49.05 -8.28 16.89
N MET A 106 -47.81 -7.97 16.62
CA MET A 106 -46.71 -8.26 17.51
C MET A 106 -46.49 -7.08 18.46
N VAL A 107 -46.55 -7.34 19.75
CA VAL A 107 -46.38 -6.34 20.81
C VAL A 107 -45.39 -6.80 21.88
N ASP A 108 -44.76 -5.84 22.56
CA ASP A 108 -43.90 -6.15 23.71
C ASP A 108 -44.77 -6.44 24.97
N HIS A 109 -44.13 -6.78 26.07
CA HIS A 109 -44.79 -7.05 27.36
C HIS A 109 -45.58 -5.84 27.92
N ARG A 110 -45.42 -4.64 27.34
CA ARG A 110 -46.16 -3.43 27.73
C ARG A 110 -47.22 -3.04 26.70
N GLY A 111 -47.50 -3.88 25.73
CA GLY A 111 -48.45 -3.62 24.66
C GLY A 111 -47.98 -2.65 23.55
N ARG A 112 -46.69 -2.29 23.50
CA ARG A 112 -46.15 -1.41 22.45
C ARG A 112 -45.87 -2.24 21.20
N PRO A 113 -46.18 -1.70 19.99
CA PRO A 113 -45.95 -2.42 18.75
C PRO A 113 -44.48 -2.72 18.54
N MET A 114 -44.20 -3.92 17.98
CA MET A 114 -42.87 -4.41 17.68
C MET A 114 -42.70 -4.55 16.17
N ALA A 115 -41.88 -3.69 15.57
CA ALA A 115 -41.56 -3.72 14.17
C ALA A 115 -40.50 -4.82 13.86
N PHE A 116 -40.61 -5.39 12.68
CA PHE A 116 -39.61 -6.33 12.13
C PHE A 116 -39.44 -7.63 12.91
N VAL A 117 -40.46 -8.11 13.59
CA VAL A 117 -40.51 -9.43 14.19
C VAL A 117 -40.65 -10.50 13.12
N ASN A 118 -39.76 -11.49 13.08
CA ASN A 118 -39.87 -12.62 12.18
C ASN A 118 -40.94 -13.60 12.69
N VAL A 119 -41.92 -13.90 11.88
CA VAL A 119 -43.02 -14.80 12.19
C VAL A 119 -43.02 -15.95 11.17
N ALA A 120 -42.88 -17.16 11.67
CA ALA A 120 -42.98 -18.40 10.90
C ALA A 120 -44.22 -19.17 11.28
N LEU A 121 -44.97 -19.66 10.29
CA LEU A 121 -46.10 -20.60 10.48
C LEU A 121 -45.58 -22.00 10.18
N LEU A 122 -45.74 -22.88 11.17
CA LEU A 122 -45.24 -24.25 11.14
C LEU A 122 -46.40 -25.23 11.21
N ASN A 123 -46.23 -26.41 10.66
CA ASN A 123 -47.16 -27.49 10.76
C ASN A 123 -47.20 -28.01 12.23
N PRO A 124 -48.39 -28.10 12.84
CA PRO A 124 -48.52 -28.57 14.22
C PRO A 124 -48.00 -29.99 14.49
N SER A 125 -47.98 -30.87 13.48
CA SER A 125 -47.61 -32.29 13.67
C SER A 125 -46.11 -32.56 13.70
N ASP A 126 -45.35 -31.84 12.85
CA ASP A 126 -43.92 -32.12 12.63
C ASP A 126 -43.03 -30.85 12.67
N SER A 127 -43.61 -29.69 12.98
CA SER A 127 -42.94 -28.37 12.98
C SER A 127 -42.25 -28.00 11.65
N SER A 128 -42.66 -28.63 10.54
CA SER A 128 -42.20 -28.23 9.19
C SER A 128 -42.68 -26.82 8.86
N PHE A 129 -41.83 -26.07 8.11
CA PHE A 129 -42.15 -24.70 7.71
C PHE A 129 -43.24 -24.69 6.64
N ILE A 130 -44.33 -23.94 6.86
CA ILE A 130 -45.41 -23.73 5.89
C ILE A 130 -45.19 -22.43 5.14
N THR A 131 -45.13 -21.31 5.85
CA THR A 131 -44.95 -19.96 5.33
C THR A 131 -44.53 -19.00 6.43
N GLY A 132 -44.22 -17.75 6.12
CA GLY A 132 -43.82 -16.77 7.13
C GLY A 132 -43.89 -15.35 6.61
N GLY A 133 -43.64 -14.39 7.53
CA GLY A 133 -43.65 -12.96 7.25
C GLY A 133 -42.92 -12.17 8.33
N VAL A 134 -42.91 -10.86 8.20
CA VAL A 134 -42.27 -9.92 9.11
C VAL A 134 -43.29 -8.85 9.49
N SER A 135 -43.34 -8.46 10.77
CA SER A 135 -44.24 -7.38 11.20
C SER A 135 -43.79 -6.03 10.67
N ASN A 136 -44.75 -5.16 10.35
CA ASN A 136 -44.52 -3.78 9.91
C ASN A 136 -44.16 -2.85 11.10
N GLU A 137 -44.03 -1.54 10.85
CA GLU A 137 -43.70 -0.56 11.91
C GLU A 137 -44.74 -0.45 13.00
N ALA A 138 -46.01 -0.78 12.71
CA ALA A 138 -47.11 -0.83 13.68
C ALA A 138 -47.22 -2.19 14.40
N GLY A 139 -46.35 -3.13 14.12
CA GLY A 139 -46.36 -4.47 14.69
C GLY A 139 -47.29 -5.45 13.94
N ASP A 140 -48.00 -5.01 12.95
CA ASP A 140 -48.95 -5.84 12.24
C ASP A 140 -48.24 -6.83 11.30
N VAL A 141 -48.76 -8.04 11.26
CA VAL A 141 -48.26 -9.11 10.36
C VAL A 141 -49.45 -9.79 9.66
N VAL A 142 -49.40 -9.86 8.35
CA VAL A 142 -50.41 -10.54 7.51
C VAL A 142 -49.72 -11.62 6.68
N ILE A 143 -50.07 -12.87 6.94
CA ILE A 143 -49.44 -14.05 6.32
C ILE A 143 -50.52 -14.89 5.61
N PRO A 144 -50.50 -15.00 4.25
CA PRO A 144 -51.37 -15.92 3.55
C PRO A 144 -51.10 -17.38 3.95
N CYS A 145 -52.14 -18.13 4.31
CA CYS A 145 -52.02 -19.51 4.78
C CYS A 145 -53.36 -20.27 4.66
N ARG A 146 -53.33 -21.47 4.06
CA ARG A 146 -54.50 -22.36 3.93
C ARG A 146 -54.79 -23.24 5.15
N ALA A 147 -53.77 -23.50 5.93
CA ALA A 147 -53.88 -24.44 7.07
C ALA A 147 -54.86 -23.90 8.14
N PRO A 148 -55.85 -24.68 8.59
CA PRO A 148 -56.83 -24.21 9.57
C PRO A 148 -56.25 -24.07 10.98
N ARG A 149 -55.16 -24.75 11.26
CA ARG A 149 -54.39 -24.68 12.50
C ARG A 149 -52.91 -24.69 12.20
N VAL A 150 -52.18 -23.74 12.81
CA VAL A 150 -50.75 -23.61 12.63
C VAL A 150 -50.02 -23.36 13.96
N LEU A 151 -48.80 -23.79 14.08
CA LEU A 151 -47.91 -23.40 15.15
C LEU A 151 -47.19 -22.11 14.72
N LEU A 152 -47.60 -20.97 15.29
CA LEU A 152 -46.95 -19.68 15.05
C LEU A 152 -45.70 -19.57 15.91
N ARG A 153 -44.57 -19.27 15.27
CA ARG A 153 -43.29 -19.06 15.94
C ARG A 153 -42.76 -17.66 15.59
N ALA A 154 -42.73 -16.80 16.62
CA ALA A 154 -42.19 -15.44 16.45
C ALA A 154 -40.82 -15.30 17.10
N THR A 155 -39.88 -14.68 16.40
CA THR A 155 -38.49 -14.46 16.87
C THR A 155 -38.08 -13.01 16.67
N TYR A 156 -37.47 -12.45 17.72
CA TYR A 156 -36.90 -11.10 17.70
C TYR A 156 -35.68 -11.01 18.61
N VAL A 157 -34.68 -10.21 18.19
CA VAL A 157 -33.43 -10.08 18.97
C VAL A 157 -33.71 -9.45 20.32
N GLY A 158 -33.29 -10.11 21.43
CA GLY A 158 -33.51 -9.64 22.79
C GLY A 158 -34.84 -10.05 23.40
N PHE A 159 -35.62 -10.92 22.74
CA PHE A 159 -36.89 -11.46 23.22
C PHE A 159 -36.90 -12.98 23.16
N LYS A 160 -37.65 -13.61 24.08
CA LYS A 160 -37.90 -15.04 24.04
C LYS A 160 -38.66 -15.42 22.79
N THR A 161 -38.28 -16.51 22.15
CA THR A 161 -39.06 -17.05 21.03
C THR A 161 -40.48 -17.37 21.54
N LEU A 162 -41.48 -16.69 20.94
CA LEU A 162 -42.88 -16.97 21.20
C LEU A 162 -43.31 -18.12 20.29
N THR A 163 -43.88 -19.15 20.85
CA THR A 163 -44.45 -20.27 20.09
C THR A 163 -45.86 -20.49 20.59
N VAL A 164 -46.87 -20.33 19.72
CA VAL A 164 -48.26 -20.43 20.06
C VAL A 164 -49.06 -21.15 18.97
N MET A 165 -50.01 -22.02 19.38
CA MET A 165 -50.90 -22.67 18.46
C MET A 165 -52.06 -21.73 18.09
N VAL A 166 -52.22 -21.47 16.78
CA VAL A 166 -53.25 -20.53 16.26
C VAL A 166 -54.19 -21.29 15.37
N SER A 167 -55.50 -21.08 15.60
CA SER A 167 -56.60 -21.71 14.82
C SER A 167 -57.58 -20.71 14.21
N THR A 168 -57.31 -19.40 14.37
CA THR A 168 -58.20 -18.33 13.89
C THR A 168 -57.47 -17.47 12.88
N ARG A 169 -58.18 -16.83 11.95
CA ARG A 169 -57.61 -15.92 10.93
C ARG A 169 -57.12 -14.62 11.52
N ARG A 170 -57.77 -14.07 12.56
CA ARG A 170 -57.40 -12.88 13.31
C ARG A 170 -57.01 -13.30 14.73
N VAL A 171 -55.74 -13.25 15.02
CA VAL A 171 -55.16 -13.76 16.27
C VAL A 171 -55.16 -12.70 17.36
N GLY A 172 -55.22 -11.41 16.98
CA GLY A 172 -55.05 -10.27 17.89
C GLY A 172 -53.58 -10.04 18.28
N ASP A 173 -53.39 -9.42 19.45
CA ASP A 173 -52.08 -9.06 19.98
C ASP A 173 -51.31 -10.26 20.52
N LEU A 174 -50.08 -10.44 20.02
CA LEU A 174 -49.16 -11.48 20.46
C LEU A 174 -48.01 -10.83 21.22
N HIS A 175 -47.99 -11.12 22.56
CA HIS A 175 -47.03 -10.50 23.49
C HIS A 175 -45.70 -11.24 23.47
N MET A 176 -44.59 -10.54 23.15
CA MET A 176 -43.25 -11.05 23.26
C MET A 176 -42.65 -10.64 24.61
N THR A 177 -42.01 -11.58 25.27
CA THR A 177 -41.37 -11.39 26.58
C THR A 177 -39.88 -11.08 26.37
N PRO A 178 -39.32 -10.00 26.95
CA PRO A 178 -37.89 -9.76 26.91
C PRO A 178 -37.08 -10.95 27.44
N ASP A 179 -36.02 -11.30 26.78
CA ASP A 179 -35.09 -12.30 27.26
C ASP A 179 -33.82 -11.61 27.70
N SER A 180 -33.48 -11.73 28.98
CA SER A 180 -32.18 -11.29 29.46
C SER A 180 -31.13 -12.37 29.13
N TYR A 181 -30.92 -12.64 27.85
CA TYR A 181 -29.70 -13.32 27.47
C TYR A 181 -28.54 -12.37 27.67
N THR A 182 -27.76 -12.57 28.73
CA THR A 182 -26.32 -12.32 28.63
C THR A 182 -25.88 -13.17 27.45
N LEU A 183 -25.64 -12.52 26.30
CA LEU A 183 -24.97 -13.19 25.19
C LEU A 183 -23.67 -13.76 25.77
N LYS A 184 -23.65 -15.04 26.09
CA LYS A 184 -22.40 -15.79 26.12
C LYS A 184 -21.84 -15.51 24.74
N GLY A 185 -20.76 -14.71 24.72
CA GLY A 185 -20.13 -14.32 23.45
C GLY A 185 -20.00 -15.61 22.64
N VAL A 186 -20.78 -15.73 21.60
CA VAL A 186 -20.51 -16.69 20.55
C VAL A 186 -19.21 -16.16 20.00
N THR A 187 -18.11 -16.73 20.48
CA THR A 187 -16.84 -16.64 19.82
C THR A 187 -17.06 -17.35 18.50
N VAL A 188 -17.56 -16.63 17.51
CA VAL A 188 -17.46 -17.07 16.14
C VAL A 188 -15.95 -17.11 15.91
N ALA A 189 -15.40 -18.31 16.04
CA ALA A 189 -14.06 -18.63 15.56
C ALA A 189 -14.12 -18.64 14.03
N GLY A 190 -14.49 -17.49 13.47
CA GLY A 190 -14.24 -17.21 12.07
C GLY A 190 -12.74 -17.28 11.89
N ASN A 191 -12.27 -18.01 10.90
CA ASN A 191 -10.86 -18.05 10.55
C ASN A 191 -10.38 -16.61 10.43
N ARG A 192 -9.51 -16.18 11.36
CA ARG A 192 -8.90 -14.83 11.31
C ARG A 192 -8.07 -14.63 10.06
N LYS A 193 -7.75 -15.71 9.37
CA LYS A 193 -7.00 -15.77 8.13
C LYS A 193 -7.60 -16.78 7.17
N THR A 194 -7.68 -16.39 5.91
CA THR A 194 -8.00 -17.27 4.78
C THR A 194 -6.91 -17.15 3.73
N ASP A 195 -6.31 -18.27 3.34
CA ASP A 195 -5.20 -18.30 2.40
C ASP A 195 -5.68 -18.60 0.97
N TYR A 196 -5.21 -17.77 0.04
CA TYR A 196 -5.33 -17.93 -1.41
C TYR A 196 -3.95 -18.20 -2.02
N VAL A 197 -3.87 -18.40 -3.33
CA VAL A 197 -2.60 -18.73 -4.00
C VAL A 197 -1.59 -17.60 -3.95
N ASP A 198 -2.03 -16.36 -4.04
CA ASP A 198 -1.20 -15.17 -4.14
C ASP A 198 -1.30 -14.25 -2.91
N HIS A 199 -2.34 -14.38 -2.09
CA HIS A 199 -2.55 -13.55 -0.90
C HIS A 199 -3.22 -14.31 0.23
N SER A 200 -3.20 -13.71 1.41
CA SER A 200 -3.97 -14.11 2.59
C SER A 200 -4.92 -12.97 2.98
N VAL A 201 -6.14 -13.31 3.38
CA VAL A 201 -7.12 -12.37 3.90
C VAL A 201 -7.11 -12.42 5.41
N TYR A 202 -6.77 -11.31 6.06
CA TYR A 202 -6.80 -11.17 7.53
C TYR A 202 -8.03 -10.39 7.96
N THR A 203 -8.72 -10.91 8.98
CA THR A 203 -9.82 -10.24 9.67
C THR A 203 -9.45 -10.01 11.14
N PHE A 204 -10.01 -8.94 11.74
CA PHE A 204 -9.68 -8.54 13.09
C PHE A 204 -10.84 -8.83 14.06
N SER A 205 -10.52 -9.24 15.27
CA SER A 205 -11.51 -9.45 16.32
C SER A 205 -12.06 -8.12 16.85
N ALA A 206 -13.25 -8.15 17.47
CA ALA A 206 -13.82 -6.97 18.13
C ALA A 206 -12.90 -6.41 19.23
N GLU A 207 -12.12 -7.26 19.88
CA GLU A 207 -11.13 -6.88 20.89
C GLU A 207 -9.96 -6.11 20.25
N GLN A 208 -9.38 -6.63 19.16
CA GLN A 208 -8.33 -5.93 18.40
C GLN A 208 -8.80 -4.56 17.92
N ILE A 209 -10.03 -4.49 17.38
CA ILE A 209 -10.62 -3.24 16.88
C ILE A 209 -10.84 -2.24 18.02
N ARG A 210 -11.30 -2.67 19.20
CA ARG A 210 -11.49 -1.79 20.36
C ARG A 210 -10.19 -1.19 20.90
N HIS A 211 -9.09 -1.96 20.84
CA HIS A 211 -7.78 -1.50 21.31
C HIS A 211 -7.00 -0.73 20.25
N ALA A 212 -7.42 -0.77 18.99
CA ALA A 212 -6.83 -0.02 17.88
C ALA A 212 -7.55 1.31 17.68
N ARG A 213 -6.79 2.37 17.49
CA ARG A 213 -7.29 3.71 17.17
C ARG A 213 -7.42 3.90 15.67
N GLN A 214 -6.44 3.44 14.92
CA GLN A 214 -6.30 3.64 13.48
C GLN A 214 -5.94 2.33 12.77
N SER A 215 -5.94 2.36 11.45
CA SER A 215 -5.55 1.20 10.64
C SER A 215 -4.15 0.69 10.95
N HIS A 216 -3.18 1.58 11.21
CA HIS A 216 -1.80 1.23 11.54
C HIS A 216 -1.70 0.30 12.75
N ASP A 217 -2.54 0.51 13.78
CA ASP A 217 -2.55 -0.31 14.97
C ASP A 217 -2.95 -1.75 14.68
N LEU A 218 -3.87 -1.95 13.73
CA LEU A 218 -4.27 -3.28 13.26
C LEU A 218 -3.21 -3.89 12.35
N LEU A 219 -2.62 -3.10 11.44
CA LEU A 219 -1.56 -3.57 10.54
C LEU A 219 -0.34 -4.06 11.33
N ALA A 220 0.02 -3.39 12.43
CA ALA A 220 1.12 -3.80 13.29
C ALA A 220 0.91 -5.17 13.96
N THR A 221 -0.32 -5.73 13.96
CA THR A 221 -0.59 -7.08 14.48
C THR A 221 -0.36 -8.19 13.47
N LEU A 222 -0.16 -7.84 12.19
CA LEU A 222 0.08 -8.80 11.12
C LEU A 222 1.52 -9.34 11.16
N PRO A 223 1.73 -10.63 10.85
CA PRO A 223 3.06 -11.24 10.91
C PRO A 223 4.08 -10.54 10.01
N GLY A 224 5.19 -10.07 10.61
CA GLY A 224 6.29 -9.45 9.90
C GLY A 224 6.03 -8.06 9.34
N ILE A 225 4.93 -7.41 9.71
CA ILE A 225 4.65 -6.01 9.39
C ILE A 225 5.19 -5.13 10.51
N LEU A 226 5.91 -4.10 10.12
CA LEU A 226 6.44 -3.08 11.00
C LEU A 226 5.68 -1.77 10.77
N VAL A 227 5.36 -1.11 11.87
CA VAL A 227 4.93 0.28 11.87
C VAL A 227 6.02 1.07 12.59
N ASP A 228 6.67 1.97 11.89
CA ASP A 228 7.72 2.80 12.47
C ASP A 228 7.13 3.69 13.58
N PRO A 229 7.71 3.69 14.78
CA PRO A 229 7.14 4.42 15.91
C PRO A 229 7.22 5.94 15.77
N VAL A 230 8.06 6.45 14.86
CA VAL A 230 8.26 7.89 14.62
C VAL A 230 7.48 8.35 13.42
N THR A 231 7.74 7.74 12.27
CA THR A 231 7.15 8.16 10.99
C THR A 231 5.76 7.56 10.77
N HIS A 232 5.40 6.52 11.54
CA HIS A 232 4.24 5.64 11.34
C HIS A 232 4.22 5.00 9.95
N GLN A 233 5.37 4.96 9.28
CA GLN A 233 5.51 4.29 8.01
C GLN A 233 5.29 2.79 8.17
N VAL A 234 4.42 2.23 7.33
CA VAL A 234 4.21 0.79 7.28
C VAL A 234 5.27 0.16 6.40
N SER A 235 6.00 -0.77 6.95
CA SER A 235 7.08 -1.52 6.30
C SER A 235 7.04 -2.99 6.67
N ASN A 236 8.02 -3.77 6.29
CA ASN A 236 8.10 -5.19 6.65
C ASN A 236 9.47 -5.57 7.22
N LEU A 237 9.46 -6.53 8.15
CA LEU A 237 10.65 -7.02 8.83
C LEU A 237 11.67 -7.64 7.87
N MET A 238 11.23 -8.14 6.73
CA MET A 238 12.07 -8.77 5.70
C MET A 238 12.87 -7.75 4.88
N GLY A 239 12.54 -6.45 4.93
CA GLY A 239 13.16 -5.40 4.13
C GLY A 239 12.86 -5.51 2.62
N LYS A 240 11.75 -6.15 2.26
CA LYS A 240 11.27 -6.27 0.88
C LYS A 240 10.55 -4.98 0.45
N ARG A 241 10.50 -4.72 -0.86
CA ARG A 241 9.72 -3.61 -1.41
C ARG A 241 8.25 -3.87 -1.17
N MET A 242 7.58 -2.94 -0.48
CA MET A 242 6.19 -3.09 -0.10
C MET A 242 5.35 -1.91 -0.59
N LYS A 243 4.15 -2.23 -1.11
CA LYS A 243 3.10 -1.26 -1.36
C LYS A 243 1.95 -1.47 -0.39
N VAL A 244 1.39 -0.37 0.11
CA VAL A 244 0.17 -0.41 0.92
C VAL A 244 -0.97 0.23 0.14
N LEU A 245 -2.08 -0.47 0.08
CA LEU A 245 -3.27 -0.04 -0.65
C LEU A 245 -4.42 0.17 0.32
N LEU A 246 -5.32 1.06 -0.05
CA LEU A 246 -6.60 1.26 0.61
C LEU A 246 -7.72 1.07 -0.42
N ASN A 247 -8.52 -0.01 -0.27
CA ASN A 247 -9.56 -0.41 -1.23
C ASN A 247 -9.04 -0.60 -2.67
N GLY A 248 -7.83 -1.14 -2.81
CA GLY A 248 -7.18 -1.37 -4.11
C GLY A 248 -6.34 -0.21 -4.63
N ALA A 249 -6.32 0.93 -3.94
CA ALA A 249 -5.55 2.10 -4.28
C ALA A 249 -4.28 2.22 -3.43
N GLU A 250 -3.15 2.64 -3.99
CA GLU A 250 -1.97 2.92 -3.18
C GLU A 250 -2.26 4.05 -2.19
N ALA A 251 -2.00 3.76 -0.93
CA ALA A 251 -2.28 4.65 0.20
C ALA A 251 -0.96 5.17 0.77
N THR A 252 -0.95 6.45 1.08
CA THR A 252 0.08 7.02 1.95
C THR A 252 -0.19 6.62 3.40
N ASP A 253 0.82 6.74 4.27
CA ASP A 253 0.62 6.56 5.71
C ASP A 253 -0.47 7.50 6.25
N ASN A 254 -0.62 8.70 5.68
CA ASN A 254 -1.67 9.64 6.07
C ASN A 254 -3.06 9.16 5.65
N ASP A 255 -3.22 8.57 4.47
CA ASP A 255 -4.49 7.95 4.06
C ASP A 255 -4.92 6.86 5.06
N LEU A 256 -3.96 6.04 5.51
CA LEU A 256 -4.19 4.99 6.51
C LEU A 256 -4.53 5.56 7.89
N LYS A 257 -3.89 6.63 8.34
CA LYS A 257 -4.20 7.32 9.60
C LYS A 257 -5.62 7.86 9.63
N LEU A 258 -6.14 8.25 8.46
CA LEU A 258 -7.51 8.74 8.31
C LEU A 258 -8.56 7.62 8.29
N VAL A 259 -8.16 6.35 8.41
CA VAL A 259 -9.06 5.20 8.51
C VAL A 259 -9.17 4.75 9.97
N PRO A 260 -10.33 4.91 10.62
CA PRO A 260 -10.56 4.34 11.94
C PRO A 260 -10.50 2.81 11.91
N ALA A 261 -10.02 2.21 12.98
CA ALA A 261 -9.87 0.76 13.08
C ALA A 261 -11.20 0.00 12.91
N ASP A 262 -12.30 0.53 13.44
CA ASP A 262 -13.65 -0.04 13.35
C ASP A 262 -14.22 -0.08 11.93
N LYS A 263 -13.62 0.66 11.02
CA LYS A 263 -14.02 0.70 9.60
C LYS A 263 -13.24 -0.26 8.72
N ILE A 264 -12.22 -0.91 9.23
CA ILE A 264 -11.51 -1.95 8.49
C ILE A 264 -12.39 -3.20 8.43
N LYS A 265 -12.63 -3.69 7.22
CA LYS A 265 -13.31 -4.95 6.96
C LYS A 265 -12.34 -6.13 7.03
N ASN A 266 -11.25 -6.06 6.28
CA ASN A 266 -10.18 -7.02 6.23
C ASN A 266 -8.93 -6.41 5.58
N VAL A 267 -7.81 -7.17 5.60
CA VAL A 267 -6.58 -6.82 4.90
C VAL A 267 -6.18 -7.99 4.00
N LEU A 268 -5.99 -7.70 2.73
CA LEU A 268 -5.43 -8.64 1.76
C LEU A 268 -3.91 -8.51 1.77
N TYR A 269 -3.23 -9.52 2.24
CA TYR A 269 -1.76 -9.57 2.33
C TYR A 269 -1.20 -10.40 1.18
N TYR A 270 -0.78 -9.75 0.10
CA TYR A 270 -0.16 -10.39 -1.05
C TYR A 270 1.32 -10.61 -0.77
N THR A 271 1.74 -11.87 -0.78
CA THR A 271 3.15 -12.27 -0.76
C THR A 271 3.68 -12.54 -2.16
N GLU A 272 2.79 -12.66 -3.13
CA GLU A 272 3.03 -12.83 -4.55
C GLU A 272 2.07 -11.91 -5.32
N PRO A 273 2.37 -10.61 -5.38
CA PRO A 273 1.46 -9.65 -5.97
C PRO A 273 1.10 -9.98 -7.42
N PRO A 274 -0.11 -9.64 -7.87
CA PRO A 274 -0.49 -9.66 -9.28
C PRO A 274 0.45 -8.86 -10.16
N SER A 275 0.51 -9.18 -11.45
CA SER A 275 1.42 -8.54 -12.42
C SER A 275 1.23 -7.03 -12.53
N ARG A 276 0.01 -6.53 -12.27
CA ARG A 276 -0.30 -5.09 -12.17
C ARG A 276 0.51 -4.35 -11.08
N TYR A 277 0.96 -5.03 -10.04
CA TYR A 277 1.79 -4.45 -8.99
C TYR A 277 3.28 -4.78 -9.19
N ALA A 278 3.71 -4.87 -10.44
CA ALA A 278 5.11 -5.08 -10.77
C ALA A 278 6.01 -4.08 -10.04
N GLY A 279 7.10 -4.59 -9.47
CA GLY A 279 8.03 -3.78 -8.67
C GLY A 279 7.76 -3.79 -7.16
N ALA A 280 6.65 -4.36 -6.67
CA ALA A 280 6.43 -4.67 -5.26
C ALA A 280 6.62 -6.16 -5.00
N ASP A 281 7.31 -6.49 -3.91
CA ASP A 281 7.48 -7.88 -3.46
C ASP A 281 6.38 -8.28 -2.46
N ILE A 282 5.76 -7.28 -1.83
CA ILE A 282 4.64 -7.41 -0.89
C ILE A 282 3.61 -6.33 -1.19
N VAL A 283 2.32 -6.68 -1.15
CA VAL A 283 1.23 -5.71 -1.19
C VAL A 283 0.28 -5.97 -0.03
N LEU A 284 -0.01 -4.92 0.75
CA LEU A 284 -1.06 -4.91 1.75
C LEU A 284 -2.24 -4.08 1.23
N ASN A 285 -3.39 -4.70 1.02
CA ASN A 285 -4.59 -3.98 0.62
C ASN A 285 -5.59 -3.94 1.77
N VAL A 286 -5.76 -2.79 2.39
CA VAL A 286 -6.70 -2.53 3.47
C VAL A 286 -8.08 -2.28 2.88
N ILE A 287 -9.02 -3.18 3.14
CA ILE A 287 -10.41 -3.06 2.69
C ILE A 287 -11.24 -2.46 3.80
N THR A 288 -11.96 -1.37 3.51
CA THR A 288 -12.82 -0.69 4.47
C THR A 288 -14.30 -0.93 4.19
N ARG A 289 -15.10 -0.78 5.25
CA ARG A 289 -16.56 -0.66 5.12
C ARG A 289 -16.89 0.70 4.53
N PRO A 290 -18.03 0.87 3.83
CA PRO A 290 -18.48 2.17 3.33
C PRO A 290 -18.56 3.21 4.45
N LEU A 291 -18.15 4.43 4.16
CA LEU A 291 -18.08 5.54 5.11
C LEU A 291 -18.87 6.73 4.56
N ASP A 292 -19.67 7.38 5.40
CA ASP A 292 -20.55 8.48 5.03
C ASP A 292 -19.88 9.88 5.11
N CYS A 293 -20.64 10.96 4.84
CA CYS A 293 -20.15 12.34 4.78
C CYS A 293 -19.49 12.85 6.08
N GLY A 294 -18.46 13.69 5.96
CA GLY A 294 -17.78 14.29 7.10
C GLY A 294 -16.39 14.84 6.79
N TYR A 295 -15.71 15.32 7.81
CA TYR A 295 -14.33 15.80 7.68
C TYR A 295 -13.39 15.15 8.70
N ALA A 296 -12.10 15.11 8.35
CA ALA A 296 -11.04 14.63 9.21
C ALA A 296 -9.84 15.58 9.10
N VAL A 297 -9.23 15.89 10.23
CA VAL A 297 -8.01 16.69 10.31
C VAL A 297 -7.05 16.04 11.28
N GLY A 298 -5.75 16.07 10.98
CA GLY A 298 -4.75 15.57 11.89
C GLY A 298 -3.41 16.27 11.75
N VAL A 299 -2.66 16.25 12.85
CA VAL A 299 -1.29 16.76 12.95
C VAL A 299 -0.47 15.75 13.72
N ASP A 300 0.71 15.40 13.17
CA ASP A 300 1.72 14.58 13.83
C ASP A 300 3.01 15.35 13.89
N VAL A 301 3.58 15.48 15.07
CA VAL A 301 4.86 16.17 15.32
C VAL A 301 5.77 15.23 16.08
N TRP A 302 6.87 14.82 15.44
CA TRP A 302 7.89 13.98 16.05
C TRP A 302 9.27 14.63 15.86
N ASN A 303 9.84 15.15 16.94
CA ASN A 303 11.12 15.84 16.88
C ASN A 303 12.05 15.35 17.97
N ALA A 304 13.34 15.26 17.64
CA ALA A 304 14.38 14.93 18.60
C ALA A 304 14.67 16.12 19.50
N VAL A 305 15.01 15.80 20.76
CA VAL A 305 15.40 16.82 21.76
C VAL A 305 16.90 17.03 21.85
N ASN A 306 17.70 16.09 21.35
CA ASN A 306 19.16 16.11 21.46
C ASN A 306 19.88 16.27 20.11
N THR A 307 19.15 16.33 18.99
CA THR A 307 19.70 16.55 17.65
C THR A 307 18.65 17.18 16.73
N VAL A 308 19.06 17.71 15.59
CA VAL A 308 18.09 18.23 14.61
C VAL A 308 17.59 17.09 13.73
N MET A 309 16.58 16.43 14.21
CA MET A 309 15.88 15.35 13.54
C MET A 309 14.37 15.50 13.78
N GLY A 310 13.58 15.56 12.71
CA GLY A 310 12.14 15.72 12.81
C GLY A 310 11.40 15.07 11.65
N ASP A 311 10.20 14.60 11.97
CA ASP A 311 9.21 14.07 11.02
C ASP A 311 7.84 14.66 11.37
N ASN A 312 7.39 15.62 10.58
CA ASN A 312 6.18 16.38 10.86
C ASN A 312 5.19 16.21 9.71
N ARG A 313 3.91 16.06 10.05
CA ARG A 313 2.85 15.83 9.07
C ARG A 313 1.59 16.58 9.47
N THR A 314 0.88 17.08 8.47
CA THR A 314 -0.45 17.67 8.60
C THR A 314 -1.30 17.14 7.47
N TYR A 315 -2.54 16.78 7.79
CA TYR A 315 -3.46 16.23 6.79
C TYR A 315 -4.89 16.62 7.09
N ALA A 316 -5.66 16.84 6.03
CA ALA A 316 -7.07 17.17 6.10
C ALA A 316 -7.83 16.44 5.00
N ARG A 317 -9.09 16.10 5.29
CA ARG A 317 -10.01 15.51 4.33
C ARG A 317 -11.42 15.99 4.55
N TYR A 318 -12.10 16.30 3.47
CA TYR A 318 -13.50 16.66 3.45
C TYR A 318 -14.26 15.79 2.45
N ASN A 319 -15.37 15.21 2.89
CA ASN A 319 -16.23 14.35 2.10
C ASN A 319 -17.64 14.95 2.00
N TRP A 320 -18.18 15.00 0.78
CA TRP A 320 -19.56 15.41 0.54
C TRP A 320 -20.18 14.56 -0.58
N GLY A 321 -21.31 13.94 -0.33
CA GLY A 321 -21.96 13.05 -1.27
C GLY A 321 -21.01 11.99 -1.82
N HIS A 322 -20.76 12.01 -3.14
CA HIS A 322 -19.85 11.09 -3.83
C HIS A 322 -18.43 11.65 -4.00
N HIS A 323 -18.12 12.80 -3.42
CA HIS A 323 -16.87 13.51 -3.63
C HIS A 323 -16.00 13.52 -2.36
N GLN A 324 -14.71 13.60 -2.55
CA GLN A 324 -13.71 13.76 -1.52
C GLN A 324 -12.62 14.72 -1.98
N LEU A 325 -12.25 15.65 -1.12
CA LEU A 325 -11.04 16.46 -1.24
C LEU A 325 -10.14 16.17 -0.05
N SER A 326 -8.85 15.91 -0.30
CA SER A 326 -7.87 15.75 0.76
C SER A 326 -6.58 16.49 0.46
N PHE A 327 -5.96 16.98 1.52
CA PHE A 327 -4.68 17.66 1.53
C PHE A 327 -3.74 16.98 2.52
N ASP A 328 -2.51 16.73 2.11
CA ASP A 328 -1.44 16.18 2.94
C ASP A 328 -0.17 16.99 2.78
N TYR A 329 0.51 17.26 3.89
CA TYR A 329 1.86 17.81 3.92
C TYR A 329 2.73 16.97 4.83
N ALA A 330 3.92 16.60 4.38
CA ALA A 330 4.91 15.91 5.18
C ALA A 330 6.28 16.60 5.04
N ASN A 331 6.89 16.88 6.18
CA ASN A 331 8.24 17.40 6.29
C ASN A 331 9.12 16.39 7.03
N ASN A 332 10.29 16.13 6.48
CA ASN A 332 11.31 15.29 7.09
C ASN A 332 12.64 16.03 7.08
N ILE A 333 13.21 16.28 8.27
CA ILE A 333 14.46 17.03 8.43
C ILE A 333 15.49 16.24 9.21
N ARG A 334 16.73 16.28 8.75
CA ARG A 334 17.93 15.78 9.43
C ARG A 334 19.05 16.79 9.25
N ASN A 335 19.77 17.09 10.33
CA ASN A 335 20.90 18.01 10.27
C ASN A 335 21.93 17.62 11.35
N TYR A 336 22.96 16.92 10.93
CA TYR A 336 23.99 16.36 11.78
C TYR A 336 25.30 17.13 11.59
N ARG A 337 25.86 17.71 12.67
CA ARG A 337 27.10 18.47 12.64
C ARG A 337 28.35 17.62 12.78
N SER A 338 28.18 16.35 13.18
CA SER A 338 29.29 15.45 13.53
C SER A 338 29.10 14.08 12.90
N ARG A 339 29.02 14.01 11.57
CA ARG A 339 29.19 12.77 10.84
C ARG A 339 30.67 12.56 10.56
N TYR A 340 31.19 11.42 10.95
CA TYR A 340 32.59 11.03 10.75
C TYR A 340 32.67 9.91 9.74
N TYR A 341 33.70 9.92 8.94
CA TYR A 341 34.00 8.82 8.03
C TYR A 341 35.50 8.52 8.03
N GLU A 342 35.78 7.25 7.80
CA GLU A 342 37.10 6.70 7.61
C GLU A 342 37.09 5.85 6.37
N GLN A 343 37.98 6.10 5.42
CA GLN A 343 38.08 5.39 4.17
C GLN A 343 39.55 5.02 3.93
N HIS A 344 39.75 3.74 3.67
CA HIS A 344 41.06 3.24 3.30
C HIS A 344 41.01 2.65 1.89
N TYR A 345 41.78 3.20 0.98
CA TYR A 345 41.95 2.75 -0.38
C TYR A 345 43.33 2.14 -0.52
N ARG A 346 43.37 0.87 -0.96
CA ARG A 346 44.63 0.15 -1.30
C ARG A 346 44.66 -0.10 -2.80
N PHE A 347 45.64 0.43 -3.46
CA PHE A 347 45.86 0.30 -4.88
C PHE A 347 46.97 -0.71 -5.14
N THR A 348 46.78 -1.57 -6.16
CA THR A 348 47.81 -2.47 -6.68
C THR A 348 48.18 -1.98 -8.06
N HIS A 349 49.38 -1.45 -8.23
CA HIS A 349 49.89 -1.03 -9.54
C HIS A 349 50.20 -2.26 -10.40
N PRO A 350 50.23 -2.13 -11.73
CA PRO A 350 50.56 -3.24 -12.61
C PRO A 350 51.97 -3.82 -12.47
N ASP A 351 52.89 -3.09 -11.89
CA ASP A 351 54.24 -3.53 -11.52
C ASP A 351 54.30 -4.21 -10.14
N GLY A 352 53.13 -4.38 -9.48
CA GLY A 352 52.99 -5.03 -8.17
C GLY A 352 53.21 -4.08 -6.97
N MET A 353 53.55 -2.82 -7.21
CA MET A 353 53.68 -1.84 -6.12
C MET A 353 52.30 -1.62 -5.45
N LEU A 354 52.34 -1.58 -4.08
CA LEU A 354 51.17 -1.29 -3.28
C LEU A 354 51.22 0.15 -2.81
N ALA A 355 50.08 0.87 -2.97
CA ALA A 355 49.95 2.22 -2.48
C ALA A 355 48.62 2.39 -1.73
N ASP A 356 48.64 3.11 -0.64
CA ASP A 356 47.46 3.32 0.22
C ASP A 356 47.10 4.79 0.36
N TYR A 357 45.84 5.11 0.31
CA TYR A 357 45.28 6.36 0.79
C TYR A 357 44.36 6.10 1.98
N HIS A 358 44.60 6.74 3.09
CA HIS A 358 43.76 6.71 4.26
C HIS A 358 43.11 8.09 4.48
N TYR A 359 41.82 8.18 4.31
CA TYR A 359 41.02 9.37 4.53
C TYR A 359 40.31 9.30 5.87
N GLN A 360 40.45 10.36 6.67
CA GLN A 360 39.65 10.58 7.86
C GLN A 360 38.99 11.94 7.76
N GLY A 361 37.64 11.96 7.86
CA GLY A 361 36.91 13.19 7.68
C GLY A 361 35.79 13.37 8.67
N ARG A 362 35.43 14.64 8.83
CA ARG A 362 34.22 15.07 9.54
C ARG A 362 33.45 16.02 8.67
N ASP A 363 32.16 15.80 8.59
CA ASP A 363 31.26 16.69 7.84
C ASP A 363 30.01 17.08 8.61
N HIS A 364 29.43 18.19 8.17
CA HIS A 364 28.10 18.65 8.47
C HIS A 364 27.17 18.14 7.36
N PHE A 365 26.34 17.15 7.69
CA PHE A 365 25.45 16.48 6.76
C PHE A 365 23.99 16.75 7.14
N GLY A 366 23.18 17.03 6.13
CA GLY A 366 21.76 17.19 6.38
C GLY A 366 20.91 17.04 5.12
N TYR A 367 19.62 16.88 5.37
CA TYR A 367 18.62 16.92 4.31
C TYR A 367 17.27 17.41 4.84
N THR A 368 16.48 17.96 3.92
CA THR A 368 15.10 18.34 4.15
C THR A 368 14.26 17.88 2.96
N ASN A 369 13.20 17.13 3.24
CA ASN A 369 12.23 16.71 2.24
C ASN A 369 10.86 17.31 2.61
N ASN A 370 10.21 17.95 1.64
CA ASN A 370 8.87 18.51 1.76
C ASN A 370 7.99 17.89 0.67
N ASN A 371 6.93 17.22 1.07
CA ASN A 371 6.00 16.56 0.18
C ASN A 371 4.61 17.11 0.42
N PHE A 372 3.99 17.63 -0.65
CA PHE A 372 2.60 18.08 -0.66
C PHE A 372 1.79 17.13 -1.51
N ARG A 373 0.53 16.96 -1.17
CA ARG A 373 -0.41 16.15 -1.93
C ARG A 373 -1.81 16.74 -1.84
N LEU A 374 -2.39 17.03 -2.98
CA LEU A 374 -3.78 17.42 -3.13
C LEU A 374 -4.49 16.34 -3.92
N LYS A 375 -5.52 15.73 -3.34
CA LYS A 375 -6.30 14.66 -3.97
C LYS A 375 -7.76 15.06 -4.06
N TYR A 376 -8.31 14.97 -5.24
CA TYR A 376 -9.74 14.95 -5.47
C TYR A 376 -10.16 13.54 -5.90
N ALA A 377 -11.27 13.06 -5.35
CA ALA A 377 -11.85 11.78 -5.74
C ALA A 377 -13.38 11.87 -5.85
N PHE A 378 -13.91 11.15 -6.82
CA PHE A 378 -15.35 10.94 -7.03
C PHE A 378 -15.60 9.43 -7.10
N SER A 379 -16.59 8.89 -6.38
CA SER A 379 -16.93 7.47 -6.44
C SER A 379 -18.41 7.23 -6.24
N ARG A 380 -19.00 6.50 -7.19
CA ARG A 380 -20.28 5.80 -7.02
C ARG A 380 -19.94 4.34 -6.69
N PRO A 381 -20.37 3.80 -5.55
CA PRO A 381 -20.15 2.38 -5.23
C PRO A 381 -20.66 1.49 -6.36
N ASP A 382 -19.89 0.42 -6.64
CA ASP A 382 -20.22 -0.61 -7.65
C ASP A 382 -20.42 -0.09 -9.09
N ASP A 383 -20.02 1.14 -9.39
CA ASP A 383 -20.16 1.74 -10.72
C ASP A 383 -18.84 2.35 -11.20
N ILE A 384 -18.51 3.56 -10.73
CA ILE A 384 -17.36 4.31 -11.23
C ILE A 384 -16.61 5.02 -10.11
N THR A 385 -15.27 5.01 -10.20
CA THR A 385 -14.38 5.78 -9.33
C THR A 385 -13.39 6.55 -10.19
N PHE A 386 -13.28 7.85 -9.94
CA PHE A 386 -12.28 8.72 -10.53
C PHE A 386 -11.44 9.39 -9.45
N GLN A 387 -10.13 9.54 -9.66
CA GLN A 387 -9.24 10.32 -8.80
C GLN A 387 -8.26 11.15 -9.61
N ALA A 388 -7.95 12.35 -9.08
CA ALA A 388 -6.86 13.19 -9.53
C ALA A 388 -5.99 13.55 -8.31
N VAL A 389 -4.68 13.30 -8.42
CA VAL A 389 -3.71 13.57 -7.35
C VAL A 389 -2.59 14.43 -7.90
N LEU A 390 -2.43 15.62 -7.34
CA LEU A 390 -1.29 16.50 -7.58
C LEU A 390 -0.34 16.41 -6.38
N ALA A 391 0.92 16.01 -6.63
CA ALA A 391 1.89 15.77 -5.57
C ALA A 391 3.26 16.44 -5.87
N PRO A 392 3.41 17.75 -5.61
CA PRO A 392 4.71 18.41 -5.69
C PRO A 392 5.60 18.06 -4.49
N SER A 393 6.89 17.84 -4.77
CA SER A 393 7.91 17.53 -3.77
C SER A 393 9.15 18.40 -3.93
N TRP A 394 9.78 18.77 -2.81
CA TRP A 394 11.06 19.47 -2.76
C TRP A 394 12.01 18.74 -1.82
N ALA A 395 13.21 18.48 -2.29
CA ALA A 395 14.27 17.89 -1.51
C ALA A 395 15.54 18.75 -1.59
N TYR A 396 16.23 18.87 -0.45
CA TYR A 396 17.55 19.46 -0.36
C TYR A 396 18.43 18.56 0.50
N ILE A 397 19.56 18.12 -0.05
CA ILE A 397 20.57 17.30 0.63
C ILE A 397 21.89 18.03 0.55
N PHE A 398 22.66 18.04 1.63
CA PHE A 398 23.99 18.66 1.64
C PHE A 398 24.97 17.91 2.53
N SER A 399 26.25 18.03 2.19
CA SER A 399 27.39 17.57 2.98
C SER A 399 28.53 18.56 2.82
N ARG A 400 29.06 19.08 3.93
CA ARG A 400 30.18 20.02 3.96
C ARG A 400 31.17 19.60 5.02
N GLY A 401 32.41 19.36 4.62
CA GLY A 401 33.36 18.84 5.59
C GLY A 401 34.83 19.04 5.19
N THR A 402 35.67 18.61 6.11
CA THR A 402 37.10 18.55 5.97
C THR A 402 37.61 17.14 6.13
N GLN A 403 38.72 16.82 5.49
CA GLN A 403 39.34 15.50 5.58
C GLN A 403 40.88 15.64 5.66
N THR A 404 41.48 14.72 6.36
CA THR A 404 42.92 14.49 6.35
C THR A 404 43.21 13.26 5.51
N ILE A 405 44.37 13.25 4.87
CA ILE A 405 44.81 12.25 3.92
C ILE A 405 46.18 11.78 4.39
N VAL A 406 46.34 10.49 4.60
CA VAL A 406 47.63 9.86 4.78
C VAL A 406 47.92 8.95 3.60
N ALA A 407 49.03 9.15 2.90
CA ALA A 407 49.45 8.44 1.72
C ALA A 407 50.72 7.64 1.97
N THR A 408 50.75 6.37 1.57
CA THR A 408 51.91 5.51 1.72
C THR A 408 52.15 4.64 0.50
N GLY A 409 53.38 4.16 0.31
CA GLY A 409 53.72 3.16 -0.69
C GLY A 409 54.05 3.69 -2.09
N ASN A 410 53.66 4.89 -2.44
CA ASN A 410 53.96 5.51 -3.72
C ASN A 410 54.71 6.84 -3.49
N PRO A 411 55.96 7.04 -3.97
CA PRO A 411 56.70 8.27 -3.78
C PRO A 411 56.05 9.54 -4.33
N ALA A 412 55.17 9.39 -5.33
CA ALA A 412 54.45 10.51 -5.91
C ALA A 412 53.15 10.87 -5.11
N TRP A 413 52.81 10.12 -4.08
CA TRP A 413 51.66 10.34 -3.24
C TRP A 413 52.08 10.94 -1.89
N HIS A 414 51.41 11.96 -1.46
CA HIS A 414 51.76 12.74 -0.31
C HIS A 414 50.61 12.86 0.67
N ASP A 415 50.93 12.96 1.94
CA ASP A 415 49.95 13.34 2.95
C ASP A 415 49.34 14.68 2.62
N GLY A 416 48.06 14.84 2.97
CA GLY A 416 47.35 16.04 2.60
C GLY A 416 46.12 16.30 3.44
N TYR A 417 45.43 17.30 3.03
CA TYR A 417 44.13 17.65 3.59
C TYR A 417 43.18 18.12 2.46
N GLY A 418 41.89 18.15 2.76
CA GLY A 418 40.94 18.59 1.77
C GLY A 418 39.64 19.09 2.37
N THR A 419 38.86 19.70 1.50
CA THR A 419 37.48 20.13 1.76
C THR A 419 36.55 19.50 0.76
N GLN A 420 35.32 19.19 1.21
CA GLN A 420 34.25 18.69 0.38
C GLN A 420 32.98 19.49 0.65
N ASN A 421 32.32 19.94 -0.42
CA ASN A 421 31.06 20.65 -0.35
C ASN A 421 30.10 20.12 -1.43
N GLU A 422 29.17 19.28 -1.01
CA GLU A 422 28.18 18.66 -1.88
C GLU A 422 26.81 19.18 -1.53
N TRP A 423 25.99 19.41 -2.53
CA TRP A 423 24.56 19.60 -2.36
C TRP A 423 23.76 19.18 -3.59
N THR A 424 22.54 18.71 -3.32
CA THR A 424 21.55 18.38 -4.35
C THR A 424 20.23 19.02 -4.00
N LYS A 425 19.63 19.71 -4.96
CA LYS A 425 18.27 20.28 -4.90
C LYS A 425 17.40 19.58 -5.92
N THR A 426 16.31 19.04 -5.49
CA THR A 426 15.32 18.34 -6.33
C THR A 426 13.96 19.01 -6.19
N PHE A 427 13.33 19.31 -7.31
CA PHE A 427 11.92 19.65 -7.41
C PHE A 427 11.24 18.63 -8.31
N GLY A 428 10.19 17.96 -7.81
CA GLY A 428 9.56 16.85 -8.52
C GLY A 428 8.03 16.85 -8.35
N PRO A 429 7.28 17.62 -9.16
CA PRO A 429 5.82 17.50 -9.18
C PRO A 429 5.39 16.27 -9.97
N SER A 430 4.31 15.65 -9.52
CA SER A 430 3.62 14.58 -10.25
C SER A 430 2.11 14.81 -10.27
N LEU A 431 1.47 14.39 -11.37
CA LEU A 431 0.03 14.35 -11.54
C LEU A 431 -0.38 12.93 -11.87
N ASN A 432 -1.28 12.37 -11.08
CA ASN A 432 -1.87 11.05 -11.28
C ASN A 432 -3.36 11.20 -11.57
N LEU A 433 -3.83 10.53 -12.62
CA LEU A 433 -5.24 10.43 -13.00
C LEU A 433 -5.63 8.96 -13.03
N TYR A 434 -6.62 8.59 -12.23
CA TYR A 434 -7.11 7.23 -12.10
C TYR A 434 -8.60 7.14 -12.42
N LEU A 435 -9.00 6.13 -13.17
CA LEU A 435 -10.38 5.79 -13.50
C LEU A 435 -10.60 4.29 -13.30
N GLU A 436 -11.65 3.92 -12.56
CA GLU A 436 -12.14 2.54 -12.47
C GLU A 436 -13.62 2.51 -12.83
N LYS A 437 -14.00 1.58 -13.69
CA LYS A 437 -15.39 1.28 -14.04
C LYS A 437 -15.69 -0.16 -13.71
N GLN A 438 -16.76 -0.38 -12.94
CA GLN A 438 -17.29 -1.70 -12.66
C GLN A 438 -18.46 -1.97 -13.59
N PHE A 439 -18.50 -3.19 -14.12
CA PHE A 439 -19.57 -3.67 -15.00
C PHE A 439 -20.29 -4.85 -14.34
N ALA A 440 -21.44 -5.22 -14.90
CA ALA A 440 -22.15 -6.42 -14.51
C ALA A 440 -21.25 -7.67 -14.56
N HIS A 441 -21.65 -8.73 -13.85
CA HIS A 441 -20.93 -10.01 -13.81
C HIS A 441 -19.49 -9.94 -13.26
N ARG A 442 -19.22 -9.05 -12.28
CA ARG A 442 -17.93 -8.90 -11.59
C ARG A 442 -16.76 -8.60 -12.55
N GLN A 443 -16.99 -7.69 -13.46
CA GLN A 443 -15.97 -7.18 -14.36
C GLN A 443 -15.54 -5.78 -13.91
N THR A 444 -14.24 -5.49 -14.01
CA THR A 444 -13.66 -4.20 -13.65
C THR A 444 -12.67 -3.78 -14.72
N LEU A 445 -12.79 -2.56 -15.20
CA LEU A 445 -11.80 -1.91 -16.06
C LEU A 445 -11.17 -0.77 -15.27
N THR A 446 -9.85 -0.72 -15.27
CA THR A 446 -9.06 0.31 -14.60
C THR A 446 -8.15 1.00 -15.60
N ALA A 447 -8.04 2.31 -15.53
CA ALA A 447 -7.06 3.09 -16.27
C ALA A 447 -6.34 4.05 -15.32
N ASP A 448 -5.02 4.18 -15.48
CA ASP A 448 -4.17 5.06 -14.68
C ASP A 448 -3.15 5.75 -15.58
N VAL A 449 -2.94 7.05 -15.38
CA VAL A 449 -1.91 7.83 -16.08
C VAL A 449 -1.20 8.73 -15.08
N VAL A 450 0.12 8.60 -15.01
CA VAL A 450 0.97 9.43 -14.15
C VAL A 450 1.99 10.18 -14.97
N GLY A 451 1.95 11.50 -14.89
CA GLY A 451 3.01 12.38 -15.37
C GLY A 451 3.90 12.85 -14.23
N THR A 452 5.21 12.76 -14.38
CA THR A 452 6.19 13.24 -13.39
C THR A 452 7.25 14.09 -14.09
N TRP A 453 7.62 15.19 -13.46
CA TRP A 453 8.70 16.04 -13.91
C TRP A 453 9.69 16.27 -12.78
N TYR A 454 10.98 16.03 -13.01
CA TYR A 454 12.05 16.35 -12.08
C TYR A 454 12.96 17.44 -12.64
N ASN A 455 13.36 18.36 -11.76
CA ASN A 455 14.41 19.33 -11.99
C ASN A 455 15.42 19.21 -10.85
N ASN A 456 16.56 18.59 -11.15
CA ASN A 456 17.64 18.40 -10.21
C ASN A 456 18.76 19.38 -10.51
N ARG A 457 19.35 19.94 -9.46
CA ARG A 457 20.59 20.70 -9.51
C ARG A 457 21.52 20.14 -8.45
N GLN A 458 22.72 19.81 -8.86
CA GLN A 458 23.74 19.22 -8.01
C GLN A 458 25.05 19.97 -8.17
N ARG A 459 25.77 20.13 -7.08
CA ARG A 459 27.17 20.57 -7.07
C ARG A 459 27.96 19.65 -6.14
N ASN A 460 29.15 19.25 -6.58
CA ASN A 460 30.12 18.51 -5.81
C ASN A 460 31.48 19.18 -5.97
N ALA A 461 31.88 19.99 -5.00
CA ALA A 461 33.14 20.67 -4.99
C ALA A 461 34.09 19.97 -4.02
N THR A 462 35.23 19.50 -4.54
CA THR A 462 36.26 18.80 -3.79
C THR A 462 37.62 19.45 -4.05
N VAL A 463 38.25 19.93 -3.03
CA VAL A 463 39.63 20.44 -3.11
C VAL A 463 40.53 19.60 -2.19
N GLN A 464 41.64 19.10 -2.70
CA GLN A 464 42.64 18.36 -1.93
C GLN A 464 44.02 18.95 -2.20
N LYS A 465 44.82 19.12 -1.16
CA LYS A 465 46.16 19.69 -1.21
C LYS A 465 47.15 18.84 -0.42
N THR A 466 48.42 18.91 -0.81
CA THR A 466 49.52 18.27 -0.07
C THR A 466 49.77 19.00 1.25
N ALA A 467 50.16 18.25 2.30
CA ALA A 467 50.41 18.83 3.62
C ALA A 467 51.75 19.60 3.69
N PHE A 468 52.70 19.32 2.79
CA PHE A 468 54.07 19.86 2.89
C PHE A 468 54.26 21.18 2.11
N ASN A 469 53.50 21.43 1.05
CA ASN A 469 53.70 22.64 0.23
C ASN A 469 52.40 23.20 -0.34
N ASP A 470 51.22 22.74 0.12
CA ASP A 470 49.90 23.17 -0.35
C ASP A 470 49.62 22.98 -1.86
N SER A 471 50.43 22.15 -2.53
CA SER A 471 50.19 21.82 -3.94
C SER A 471 48.86 21.15 -4.11
N VAL A 472 48.13 21.53 -5.15
CA VAL A 472 46.78 21.01 -5.47
C VAL A 472 46.89 19.58 -5.99
N LEU A 473 46.27 18.64 -5.32
CA LEU A 473 46.12 17.25 -5.76
C LEU A 473 44.83 17.04 -6.56
N VAL A 474 43.74 17.68 -6.11
CA VAL A 474 42.44 17.68 -6.77
C VAL A 474 41.80 19.03 -6.56
N ASP A 475 41.29 19.61 -7.59
CA ASP A 475 40.40 20.77 -7.56
C ASP A 475 39.26 20.50 -8.60
N ASP A 476 38.16 19.96 -8.12
CA ASP A 476 37.00 19.66 -8.97
C ASP A 476 35.78 20.33 -8.39
N ASP A 477 35.12 21.16 -9.17
CA ASP A 477 33.84 21.79 -8.89
C ASP A 477 32.81 21.31 -9.92
N MET A 478 32.39 20.06 -9.78
CA MET A 478 31.39 19.47 -10.64
C MET A 478 30.01 20.09 -10.40
N THR A 479 29.42 20.61 -11.45
CA THR A 479 28.01 21.01 -11.46
C THR A 479 27.22 20.14 -12.43
N SER A 480 26.02 19.77 -12.03
CA SER A 480 25.07 19.03 -12.87
C SER A 480 23.68 19.60 -12.75
N ARG A 481 23.03 19.75 -13.89
CA ARG A 481 21.61 20.05 -14.01
C ARG A 481 20.94 18.92 -14.79
N ASN A 482 19.90 18.32 -14.19
CA ASN A 482 19.11 17.28 -14.85
C ASN A 482 17.64 17.68 -14.88
N ARG A 483 17.03 17.54 -16.06
CA ARG A 483 15.59 17.62 -16.27
C ARG A 483 15.10 16.25 -16.71
N LYS A 484 14.18 15.65 -15.94
CA LYS A 484 13.59 14.37 -16.29
C LYS A 484 12.09 14.50 -16.44
N TYR A 485 11.56 13.94 -17.50
CA TYR A 485 10.14 13.79 -17.78
C TYR A 485 9.79 12.31 -17.81
N SER A 486 8.70 11.94 -17.19
CA SER A 486 8.23 10.56 -17.19
C SER A 486 6.72 10.50 -17.32
N VAL A 487 6.23 9.62 -18.16
CA VAL A 487 4.80 9.27 -18.28
C VAL A 487 4.66 7.77 -18.13
N ILE A 488 3.75 7.37 -17.26
CA ILE A 488 3.38 5.96 -17.06
C ILE A 488 1.89 5.86 -17.28
N GLY A 489 1.46 4.94 -18.13
CA GLY A 489 0.06 4.63 -18.38
C GLY A 489 -0.23 3.15 -18.16
N GLU A 490 -1.35 2.84 -17.54
CA GLU A 490 -1.81 1.46 -17.32
C GLU A 490 -3.29 1.33 -17.66
N ILE A 491 -3.64 0.22 -18.31
CA ILE A 491 -5.02 -0.23 -18.51
C ILE A 491 -5.09 -1.68 -18.07
N ASP A 492 -6.03 -2.00 -17.19
CA ASP A 492 -6.20 -3.32 -16.58
C ASP A 492 -7.67 -3.74 -16.62
N TYR A 493 -7.93 -4.92 -17.15
CA TYR A 493 -9.24 -5.55 -17.15
C TYR A 493 -9.23 -6.80 -16.29
N GLN A 494 -10.16 -6.87 -15.36
CA GLN A 494 -10.33 -7.99 -14.44
C GLN A 494 -11.72 -8.58 -14.57
N LYS A 495 -11.80 -9.91 -14.61
CA LYS A 495 -13.04 -10.66 -14.53
C LYS A 495 -12.96 -11.77 -13.49
N ALA A 496 -13.88 -11.76 -12.52
CA ALA A 496 -13.96 -12.75 -11.46
C ALA A 496 -15.15 -13.70 -11.69
N TRP A 497 -14.90 -15.00 -11.55
CA TRP A 497 -15.88 -16.07 -11.46
C TRP A 497 -15.86 -16.65 -10.03
N PRO A 498 -16.81 -17.51 -9.64
CA PRO A 498 -16.85 -18.05 -8.28
C PRO A 498 -15.56 -18.77 -7.83
N LYS A 499 -14.84 -19.43 -8.74
CA LYS A 499 -13.62 -20.20 -8.43
C LYS A 499 -12.40 -19.81 -9.27
N SER A 500 -12.52 -18.79 -10.10
CA SER A 500 -11.40 -18.34 -10.94
C SER A 500 -11.44 -16.84 -11.21
N MET A 501 -10.30 -16.28 -11.62
CA MET A 501 -10.13 -14.87 -11.92
C MET A 501 -9.16 -14.72 -13.09
N LEU A 502 -9.55 -13.92 -14.07
CA LEU A 502 -8.72 -13.48 -15.17
C LEU A 502 -8.34 -12.02 -14.96
N ASN A 503 -7.08 -11.69 -15.20
CA ASN A 503 -6.56 -10.34 -15.24
C ASN A 503 -5.74 -10.17 -16.52
N ILE A 504 -6.04 -9.16 -17.33
CA ILE A 504 -5.30 -8.81 -18.55
C ILE A 504 -5.07 -7.31 -18.54
N GLY A 505 -3.85 -6.88 -18.85
CA GLY A 505 -3.56 -5.47 -18.85
C GLY A 505 -2.36 -5.09 -19.71
N TYR A 506 -2.21 -3.78 -19.82
CA TYR A 506 -1.08 -3.14 -20.48
C TYR A 506 -0.52 -2.04 -19.57
N THR A 507 0.81 -1.99 -19.44
CA THR A 507 1.53 -0.88 -18.80
C THR A 507 2.57 -0.35 -19.77
N GLY A 508 2.49 0.95 -20.04
CA GLY A 508 3.50 1.69 -20.79
C GLY A 508 4.24 2.67 -19.89
N ARG A 509 5.56 2.71 -19.98
CA ARG A 509 6.40 3.70 -19.32
C ARG A 509 7.31 4.35 -20.35
N TRP A 510 7.33 5.66 -20.34
CA TRP A 510 8.28 6.46 -21.09
C TRP A 510 8.95 7.46 -20.15
N SER A 511 10.27 7.61 -20.27
CA SER A 511 10.99 8.66 -19.55
C SER A 511 12.16 9.18 -20.40
N GLN A 512 12.44 10.46 -20.24
CA GLN A 512 13.59 11.15 -20.82
C GLN A 512 14.28 11.96 -19.75
N SER A 513 15.62 11.93 -19.76
CA SER A 513 16.48 12.68 -18.86
C SER A 513 17.53 13.43 -19.68
N ASP A 514 17.58 14.73 -19.49
CA ASP A 514 18.53 15.63 -20.16
C ASP A 514 19.44 16.25 -19.10
N TYR A 515 20.74 15.99 -19.23
CA TYR A 515 21.78 16.42 -18.30
C TYR A 515 22.68 17.48 -18.98
N THR A 516 23.02 18.51 -18.23
CA THR A 516 24.14 19.41 -18.54
C THR A 516 25.13 19.28 -17.39
N ILE A 517 26.36 18.85 -17.69
CA ILE A 517 27.40 18.53 -16.70
C ILE A 517 28.66 19.37 -17.02
N SER A 518 29.33 19.84 -15.99
CA SER A 518 30.61 20.53 -16.08
C SER A 518 31.49 20.09 -14.89
N ASN A 519 32.74 19.71 -15.14
CA ASN A 519 33.70 19.28 -14.13
C ASN A 519 35.16 19.48 -14.63
N VAL A 520 36.14 19.17 -13.79
CA VAL A 520 37.57 19.27 -14.12
C VAL A 520 37.94 18.41 -15.33
N LEU A 521 37.32 17.23 -15.51
CA LEU A 521 37.63 16.33 -16.63
C LEU A 521 37.16 16.88 -17.99
N SER A 522 36.18 17.78 -18.00
CA SER A 522 35.72 18.50 -19.19
C SER A 522 36.40 19.86 -19.32
N GLY A 523 37.39 20.19 -18.48
CA GLY A 523 37.99 21.55 -18.45
C GLY A 523 36.96 22.61 -18.06
N TYR A 524 35.95 22.26 -17.29
CA TYR A 524 34.79 23.09 -16.92
C TYR A 524 33.95 23.57 -18.12
N HIS A 525 34.12 22.98 -19.29
CA HIS A 525 33.22 23.22 -20.44
C HIS A 525 31.94 22.37 -20.22
N PRO A 526 30.74 22.98 -20.19
CA PRO A 526 29.50 22.25 -20.11
C PRO A 526 29.34 21.29 -21.30
N TYR A 527 28.89 20.06 -21.01
CA TYR A 527 28.53 19.10 -22.04
C TYR A 527 27.17 18.49 -21.71
N ASP A 528 26.42 18.16 -22.75
CA ASP A 528 25.09 17.62 -22.63
C ASP A 528 25.10 16.11 -22.80
N TYR A 529 24.25 15.43 -22.01
CA TYR A 529 24.00 14.02 -22.12
C TYR A 529 22.49 13.78 -22.01
N ALA A 530 21.95 13.05 -22.96
CA ALA A 530 20.54 12.69 -22.95
C ALA A 530 20.36 11.17 -22.83
N SER A 531 19.33 10.76 -22.13
CA SER A 531 18.94 9.34 -22.07
C SER A 531 17.43 9.18 -22.06
N SER A 532 16.93 8.19 -22.76
CA SER A 532 15.53 7.82 -22.75
C SER A 532 15.34 6.35 -22.44
N TYR A 533 14.19 6.05 -21.82
CA TYR A 533 13.80 4.70 -21.44
C TYR A 533 12.33 4.48 -21.79
N GLN A 534 12.05 3.38 -22.45
CA GLN A 534 10.69 2.96 -22.77
C GLN A 534 10.50 1.51 -22.35
N LEU A 535 9.37 1.22 -21.73
CA LEU A 535 8.95 -0.12 -21.36
C LEU A 535 7.47 -0.30 -21.68
N HIS A 536 7.16 -1.29 -22.47
CA HIS A 536 5.80 -1.67 -22.82
C HIS A 536 5.57 -3.12 -22.36
N ASN A 537 4.60 -3.32 -21.49
CA ASN A 537 4.26 -4.62 -20.92
C ASN A 537 2.80 -4.94 -21.24
N VAL A 538 2.56 -6.05 -21.91
CA VAL A 538 1.23 -6.66 -22.01
C VAL A 538 1.25 -7.89 -21.14
N TYR A 539 0.35 -7.99 -20.17
CA TYR A 539 0.32 -9.11 -19.22
C TYR A 539 -1.05 -9.76 -19.14
N GLY A 540 -1.04 -11.06 -18.80
CA GLY A 540 -2.22 -11.82 -18.49
C GLY A 540 -1.94 -12.82 -17.36
N ASP A 541 -2.86 -12.84 -16.38
CA ASP A 541 -2.82 -13.77 -15.25
C ASP A 541 -4.16 -14.50 -15.15
N TYR A 542 -4.16 -15.83 -15.04
CA TYR A 542 -5.33 -16.63 -14.73
C TYR A 542 -5.13 -17.43 -13.46
N ALA A 543 -6.00 -17.22 -12.48
CA ALA A 543 -5.99 -17.94 -11.21
C ALA A 543 -7.25 -18.78 -11.06
N TRP A 544 -7.12 -19.99 -10.50
CA TRP A 544 -8.26 -20.87 -10.22
C TRP A 544 -8.00 -21.73 -8.98
N ALA A 545 -9.08 -22.19 -8.37
CA ALA A 545 -9.06 -23.07 -7.22
C ALA A 545 -9.76 -24.40 -7.53
N MET A 546 -9.15 -25.53 -7.14
CA MET A 546 -9.67 -26.87 -7.29
C MET A 546 -9.41 -27.68 -6.02
N GLY A 547 -10.46 -27.89 -5.21
CA GLY A 547 -10.34 -28.55 -3.91
C GLY A 547 -9.42 -27.76 -2.95
N ARG A 548 -8.35 -28.41 -2.47
CA ARG A 548 -7.33 -27.81 -1.60
C ARG A 548 -6.18 -27.16 -2.38
N TRP A 549 -6.18 -27.26 -3.69
CA TRP A 549 -5.18 -26.65 -4.55
C TRP A 549 -5.68 -25.34 -5.14
N SER A 550 -4.79 -24.38 -5.22
CA SER A 550 -4.98 -23.12 -5.92
C SER A 550 -3.81 -22.90 -6.86
N TRP A 551 -4.09 -22.44 -8.07
CA TRP A 551 -3.13 -22.24 -9.12
C TRP A 551 -3.22 -20.82 -9.67
N LYS A 552 -2.10 -20.29 -10.14
CA LYS A 552 -2.06 -19.06 -10.91
C LYS A 552 -0.98 -19.19 -11.97
N VAL A 553 -1.36 -18.97 -13.21
CA VAL A 553 -0.46 -18.93 -14.36
C VAL A 553 -0.55 -17.55 -14.98
N GLY A 554 0.57 -16.97 -15.31
CA GLY A 554 0.63 -15.69 -15.96
C GLY A 554 1.81 -15.58 -16.90
N ALA A 555 1.74 -14.61 -17.80
CA ALA A 555 2.85 -14.22 -18.65
C ALA A 555 2.79 -12.71 -18.92
N THR A 556 3.95 -12.10 -19.09
CA THR A 556 4.09 -10.73 -19.53
C THR A 556 4.98 -10.67 -20.76
N ALA A 557 4.48 -10.08 -21.82
CA ALA A 557 5.26 -9.70 -22.98
C ALA A 557 5.83 -8.30 -22.75
N ASN A 558 7.15 -8.16 -22.74
CA ASN A 558 7.86 -6.94 -22.41
C ASN A 558 8.67 -6.46 -23.61
N TYR A 559 8.47 -5.23 -24.03
CA TYR A 559 9.36 -4.53 -24.94
C TYR A 559 10.10 -3.44 -24.16
N VAL A 560 11.41 -3.53 -24.12
CA VAL A 560 12.29 -2.57 -23.43
C VAL A 560 13.15 -1.86 -24.47
N GLU A 561 13.15 -0.54 -24.42
CA GLU A 561 14.09 0.28 -25.17
C GLU A 561 14.82 1.22 -24.23
N THR A 562 16.14 1.26 -24.35
CA THR A 562 17.02 2.24 -23.70
C THR A 562 17.84 2.94 -24.76
N SER A 563 17.83 4.26 -24.74
CA SER A 563 18.63 5.08 -25.64
C SER A 563 19.36 6.13 -24.82
N ASN A 564 20.58 6.41 -25.20
CA ASN A 564 21.37 7.51 -24.69
C ASN A 564 22.11 8.19 -25.84
N THR A 565 22.93 9.21 -25.56
CA THR A 565 23.67 9.96 -26.56
C THR A 565 24.53 9.06 -27.49
N ASP A 566 25.06 7.93 -26.98
CA ASP A 566 26.01 7.07 -27.66
C ASP A 566 25.42 5.79 -28.23
N THR A 567 24.33 5.30 -27.62
CA THR A 567 23.81 3.93 -27.87
C THR A 567 22.29 3.87 -27.85
N ARG A 568 21.74 2.89 -28.58
CA ARG A 568 20.33 2.53 -28.54
C ARG A 568 20.20 1.02 -28.47
N PHE A 569 19.50 0.50 -27.46
CA PHE A 569 19.17 -0.90 -27.29
C PHE A 569 17.68 -1.11 -27.18
N HIS A 570 17.18 -2.11 -27.88
CA HIS A 570 15.81 -2.58 -27.71
C HIS A 570 15.80 -4.11 -27.61
N LYS A 571 14.87 -4.65 -26.87
CA LYS A 571 14.69 -6.08 -26.73
C LYS A 571 13.28 -6.45 -26.30
N PHE A 572 12.81 -7.59 -26.84
CA PHE A 572 11.56 -8.20 -26.47
C PHE A 572 11.82 -9.41 -25.57
N TYR A 573 10.98 -9.55 -24.51
CA TYR A 573 11.04 -10.66 -23.57
C TYR A 573 9.63 -11.14 -23.24
N VAL A 574 9.49 -12.46 -23.05
CA VAL A 574 8.30 -13.05 -22.43
C VAL A 574 8.70 -13.55 -21.04
N THR A 575 7.98 -13.10 -20.01
CA THR A 575 8.26 -13.44 -18.62
C THR A 575 7.11 -14.26 -18.04
N PRO A 576 7.23 -15.61 -18.04
CA PRO A 576 6.22 -16.48 -17.46
C PRO A 576 6.26 -16.45 -15.92
N LYS A 577 5.11 -16.73 -15.31
CA LYS A 577 4.92 -16.87 -13.87
C LYS A 577 4.00 -18.04 -13.56
N LEU A 578 4.40 -18.90 -12.63
CA LEU A 578 3.61 -20.03 -12.16
C LEU A 578 3.58 -20.01 -10.63
N LEU A 579 2.39 -20.08 -10.06
CA LEU A 579 2.19 -20.31 -8.64
C LEU A 579 1.27 -21.51 -8.45
N ALA A 580 1.62 -22.34 -7.46
CA ALA A 580 0.78 -23.41 -6.99
C ALA A 580 0.76 -23.38 -5.46
N ALA A 581 -0.41 -23.52 -4.86
CA ALA A 581 -0.52 -23.57 -3.41
C ALA A 581 -1.46 -24.69 -2.99
N ARG A 582 -1.08 -25.41 -1.94
CA ARG A 582 -1.93 -26.41 -1.27
C ARG A 582 -2.28 -25.91 0.11
N ASN A 583 -3.56 -25.76 0.36
CA ASN A 583 -4.10 -25.30 1.63
C ASN A 583 -4.41 -26.48 2.54
N PHE A 584 -3.96 -26.40 3.80
CA PHE A 584 -4.31 -27.28 4.91
C PHE A 584 -5.14 -26.47 5.92
N LYS A 585 -5.57 -27.09 7.02
CA LYS A 585 -6.43 -26.43 8.00
C LYS A 585 -5.79 -25.15 8.60
N HIS A 586 -4.49 -25.19 8.92
CA HIS A 586 -3.75 -24.11 9.56
C HIS A 586 -2.41 -23.82 8.86
N SER A 587 -2.19 -24.42 7.71
CA SER A 587 -0.92 -24.31 7.00
C SER A 587 -1.14 -24.18 5.50
N GLN A 588 -0.15 -23.62 4.80
CA GLN A 588 -0.12 -23.57 3.34
C GLN A 588 1.29 -23.93 2.86
N LEU A 589 1.36 -24.77 1.84
CA LEU A 589 2.57 -25.00 1.07
C LEU A 589 2.40 -24.34 -0.30
N LYS A 590 3.37 -23.50 -0.69
CA LYS A 590 3.33 -22.72 -1.92
C LYS A 590 4.60 -22.94 -2.73
N PHE A 591 4.45 -23.08 -4.03
CA PHE A 591 5.51 -23.11 -5.03
C PHE A 591 5.38 -21.88 -5.92
N HIS A 592 6.48 -21.21 -6.16
CA HIS A 592 6.56 -20.06 -7.05
C HIS A 592 7.72 -20.25 -8.02
N PHE A 593 7.43 -20.12 -9.30
CA PHE A 593 8.43 -19.97 -10.35
C PHE A 593 8.11 -18.71 -11.14
N GLY A 594 9.11 -17.88 -11.38
CA GLY A 594 8.94 -16.63 -12.11
C GLY A 594 10.21 -16.24 -12.87
N PHE A 595 10.01 -15.40 -13.87
CA PHE A 595 11.07 -14.75 -14.61
C PHE A 595 10.83 -13.25 -14.61
N GLY A 596 11.88 -12.45 -14.44
CA GLY A 596 11.86 -11.01 -14.43
C GLY A 596 13.01 -10.41 -15.24
N LEU A 597 13.05 -9.08 -15.32
CA LEU A 597 14.10 -8.35 -16.01
C LEU A 597 14.96 -7.55 -15.04
N ASN A 598 16.27 -7.57 -15.27
CA ASN A 598 17.26 -6.76 -14.58
C ASN A 598 17.76 -5.65 -15.50
N VAL A 599 17.01 -4.54 -15.52
CA VAL A 599 17.28 -3.38 -16.39
C VAL A 599 18.34 -2.48 -15.74
N PRO A 600 19.37 -2.02 -16.47
CA PRO A 600 20.36 -1.08 -15.95
C PRO A 600 19.73 0.26 -15.56
N PRO A 601 20.00 0.80 -14.34
CA PRO A 601 19.63 2.16 -13.99
C PRO A 601 20.29 3.18 -14.92
N VAL A 602 19.60 4.29 -15.21
CA VAL A 602 20.09 5.36 -16.11
C VAL A 602 21.45 5.90 -15.69
N ALA A 603 21.68 6.10 -14.40
CA ALA A 603 22.96 6.56 -13.87
C ALA A 603 24.16 5.64 -14.20
N ARG A 604 23.94 4.31 -14.39
CA ARG A 604 24.99 3.38 -14.81
C ARG A 604 25.24 3.40 -16.30
N LEU A 605 24.28 3.86 -17.08
CA LEU A 605 24.37 4.01 -18.55
C LEU A 605 25.01 5.35 -18.96
N SER A 606 25.16 6.29 -18.02
CA SER A 606 25.76 7.60 -18.30
C SER A 606 27.23 7.46 -18.68
N ASN A 607 27.65 8.16 -19.73
CA ASN A 607 29.07 8.29 -20.11
C ASN A 607 29.80 9.37 -19.30
N SER A 608 29.10 10.02 -18.34
CA SER A 608 29.70 11.03 -17.50
C SER A 608 30.82 10.45 -16.61
N SER A 609 31.86 11.21 -16.44
CA SER A 609 33.00 10.86 -15.55
C SER A 609 33.11 11.87 -14.43
N SER A 610 33.45 11.38 -13.22
CA SER A 610 33.68 12.23 -12.04
C SER A 610 34.90 11.74 -11.26
N VAL A 611 35.65 12.68 -10.69
CA VAL A 611 36.80 12.37 -9.83
C VAL A 611 36.27 11.93 -8.47
N ILE A 612 36.75 10.79 -7.95
CA ILE A 612 36.45 10.32 -6.60
C ILE A 612 37.55 10.76 -5.63
N ILE A 613 38.79 10.45 -5.99
CA ILE A 613 40.03 10.79 -5.28
C ILE A 613 41.17 10.88 -6.32
N PRO A 614 42.36 11.41 -6.00
CA PRO A 614 43.50 11.36 -6.90
C PRO A 614 43.73 9.96 -7.46
N GLY A 615 43.86 9.84 -8.77
CA GLY A 615 44.10 8.54 -9.43
C GLY A 615 42.88 7.61 -9.53
N LEU A 616 41.67 8.02 -9.10
CA LEU A 616 40.44 7.22 -9.22
C LEU A 616 39.27 8.06 -9.75
N ILE A 617 38.73 7.65 -10.89
CA ILE A 617 37.51 8.26 -11.46
C ILE A 617 36.37 7.24 -11.51
N ARG A 618 35.15 7.74 -11.46
CA ARG A 618 33.94 6.97 -11.77
C ARG A 618 33.49 7.29 -13.17
N GLN A 619 33.07 6.27 -13.91
CA GLN A 619 32.50 6.40 -15.23
C GLN A 619 31.41 5.35 -15.40
N GLY A 620 30.25 5.70 -15.91
CA GLY A 620 29.23 4.72 -16.26
C GLY A 620 29.63 3.89 -17.49
N ASN A 621 28.76 2.99 -17.91
CA ASN A 621 28.97 2.17 -19.11
C ASN A 621 27.70 2.18 -19.98
N PRO A 622 27.69 2.93 -21.10
CA PRO A 622 26.55 2.99 -22.01
C PRO A 622 26.17 1.65 -22.65
N TRP A 623 27.09 0.68 -22.65
CA TRP A 623 26.94 -0.64 -23.30
C TRP A 623 26.32 -1.73 -22.42
N LEU A 624 25.86 -1.38 -21.21
CA LEU A 624 25.20 -2.33 -20.34
C LEU A 624 23.90 -2.84 -20.93
N LYS A 625 23.74 -4.16 -20.88
CA LYS A 625 22.56 -4.86 -21.41
C LYS A 625 21.62 -5.28 -20.29
N THR A 626 20.34 -5.28 -20.57
CA THR A 626 19.31 -5.89 -19.71
C THR A 626 19.53 -7.41 -19.62
N GLY A 627 19.54 -7.95 -18.42
CA GLY A 627 19.63 -9.39 -18.13
C GLY A 627 18.27 -9.97 -17.72
N GLY A 628 18.18 -11.30 -17.66
CA GLY A 628 17.06 -12.05 -17.12
C GLY A 628 17.28 -12.42 -15.66
N GLU A 629 16.21 -12.50 -14.88
CA GLU A 629 16.22 -12.97 -13.50
C GLU A 629 15.19 -14.08 -13.31
N TYR A 630 15.65 -15.30 -13.00
CA TYR A 630 14.83 -16.50 -12.80
C TYR A 630 14.76 -16.78 -11.30
N ASN A 631 13.55 -16.99 -10.78
CA ASN A 631 13.36 -17.33 -9.38
C ASN A 631 12.52 -18.59 -9.22
N ALA A 632 12.92 -19.44 -8.27
CA ALA A 632 12.19 -20.63 -7.88
C ALA A 632 12.18 -20.72 -6.36
N LEU A 633 10.98 -20.69 -5.77
CA LEU A 633 10.78 -20.58 -4.33
C LEU A 633 9.76 -21.61 -3.84
N VAL A 634 10.01 -22.19 -2.68
CA VAL A 634 9.05 -23.00 -1.93
C VAL A 634 8.81 -22.31 -0.58
N THR A 635 7.56 -22.09 -0.22
CA THR A 635 7.18 -21.42 1.02
C THR A 635 6.23 -22.33 1.81
N PHE A 636 6.58 -22.62 3.04
CA PHE A 636 5.67 -23.22 4.01
C PHE A 636 5.29 -22.18 5.06
N SER A 637 4.00 -22.02 5.32
CA SER A 637 3.49 -21.16 6.36
C SER A 637 2.50 -21.90 7.25
N HIS A 638 2.55 -21.59 8.55
CA HIS A 638 1.64 -22.12 9.55
C HIS A 638 1.17 -20.99 10.45
N GLU A 639 -0.09 -21.04 10.88
CA GLU A 639 -0.65 -20.05 11.79
C GLU A 639 -1.57 -20.72 12.81
N ALA A 640 -1.23 -20.51 14.07
CA ALA A 640 -2.05 -20.87 15.23
C ALA A 640 -2.28 -19.63 16.11
N SER A 641 -3.11 -19.73 17.13
CA SER A 641 -3.48 -18.58 17.97
C SER A 641 -2.30 -17.93 18.72
N TRP A 642 -1.23 -18.69 18.98
CA TRP A 642 -0.07 -18.24 19.75
C TRP A 642 1.21 -18.16 18.94
N VAL A 643 1.24 -18.75 17.73
CA VAL A 643 2.40 -18.78 16.86
C VAL A 643 1.98 -18.70 15.39
N SER A 644 2.72 -17.89 14.64
CA SER A 644 2.68 -17.87 13.18
C SER A 644 4.11 -17.95 12.66
N PHE A 645 4.37 -18.84 11.72
CA PHE A 645 5.69 -18.87 11.08
C PHE A 645 5.60 -19.12 9.57
N ARG A 646 6.63 -18.61 8.90
CA ARG A 646 6.82 -18.78 7.46
C ARG A 646 8.27 -19.13 7.22
N VAL A 647 8.50 -20.25 6.55
CA VAL A 647 9.82 -20.67 6.08
C VAL A 647 9.79 -20.67 4.55
N GLN A 648 10.77 -20.03 3.94
CA GLN A 648 10.91 -19.97 2.48
C GLN A 648 12.30 -20.42 2.10
N ALA A 649 12.40 -21.36 1.17
CA ALA A 649 13.64 -21.82 0.58
C ALA A 649 13.60 -21.61 -0.93
N GLY A 650 14.74 -21.30 -1.54
CA GLY A 650 14.80 -21.18 -2.98
C GLY A 650 16.06 -20.50 -3.50
N ALA A 651 16.05 -20.24 -4.80
CA ALA A 651 17.15 -19.63 -5.50
C ALA A 651 16.68 -18.64 -6.56
N VAL A 652 17.51 -17.62 -6.77
CA VAL A 652 17.40 -16.64 -7.83
C VAL A 652 18.66 -16.68 -8.68
N TYR A 653 18.50 -16.91 -9.97
CA TYR A 653 19.56 -16.84 -10.97
C TYR A 653 19.40 -15.58 -11.80
N THR A 654 20.45 -14.76 -11.90
CA THR A 654 20.46 -13.58 -12.74
C THR A 654 21.47 -13.78 -13.87
N ASP A 655 21.02 -13.74 -15.12
CA ASP A 655 21.87 -13.65 -16.30
C ASP A 655 22.36 -12.23 -16.48
N LYS A 656 23.62 -12.05 -16.84
CA LYS A 656 24.25 -10.74 -17.11
C LYS A 656 23.96 -9.69 -16.02
N PRO A 657 24.17 -10.00 -14.72
CA PRO A 657 24.00 -9.00 -13.67
C PRO A 657 24.97 -7.84 -13.89
N GLN A 658 24.51 -6.63 -13.59
CA GLN A 658 25.37 -5.45 -13.64
C GLN A 658 26.24 -5.41 -12.40
N ASN A 659 27.54 -5.48 -12.58
CA ASN A 659 28.53 -5.50 -11.52
C ASN A 659 29.55 -4.38 -11.69
N ALA A 660 29.93 -3.73 -10.60
CA ALA A 660 31.00 -2.74 -10.65
C ALA A 660 32.36 -3.43 -10.76
N TYR A 661 33.33 -2.81 -11.41
CA TYR A 661 34.72 -3.26 -11.48
C TYR A 661 35.70 -2.08 -11.49
N TYR A 662 36.97 -2.35 -11.27
CA TYR A 662 38.07 -1.39 -11.34
C TYR A 662 39.07 -1.82 -12.37
N GLN A 663 39.55 -0.89 -13.17
CA GLN A 663 40.61 -1.16 -14.14
C GLN A 663 41.54 0.04 -14.31
N TRP A 664 42.81 -0.20 -14.62
CA TRP A 664 43.75 0.83 -15.04
C TRP A 664 43.42 1.28 -16.46
N LYS A 665 43.31 2.60 -16.66
CA LYS A 665 43.16 3.25 -17.98
C LYS A 665 44.01 4.49 -18.04
N THR A 666 44.37 4.94 -19.23
CA THR A 666 44.97 6.27 -19.46
C THR A 666 43.84 7.24 -19.77
N VAL A 667 43.68 8.29 -18.96
CA VAL A 667 42.68 9.35 -19.10
C VAL A 667 43.42 10.66 -19.10
N ASN A 668 43.25 11.47 -20.15
CA ASN A 668 43.96 12.75 -20.35
C ASN A 668 45.49 12.61 -20.19
N GLY A 669 46.08 11.53 -20.72
CA GLY A 669 47.50 11.24 -20.62
C GLY A 669 48.02 10.71 -19.30
N GLN A 670 47.19 10.66 -18.26
CA GLN A 670 47.52 10.13 -16.91
C GLN A 670 46.97 8.74 -16.71
N ARG A 671 47.76 7.88 -16.09
CA ARG A 671 47.37 6.53 -15.69
C ARG A 671 46.47 6.58 -14.46
N THR A 672 45.22 6.20 -14.62
CA THR A 672 44.16 6.39 -13.63
C THR A 672 43.34 5.11 -13.49
N ILE A 673 42.84 4.80 -12.30
CA ILE A 673 41.88 3.73 -12.10
C ILE A 673 40.48 4.24 -12.45
N VAL A 674 39.82 3.49 -13.32
CA VAL A 674 38.40 3.75 -13.66
C VAL A 674 37.50 2.75 -12.94
N SER A 675 36.64 3.26 -12.08
CA SER A 675 35.49 2.53 -11.53
C SER A 675 34.34 2.57 -12.52
N SER A 676 33.93 1.43 -13.06
CA SER A 676 32.88 1.32 -14.05
C SER A 676 32.01 0.07 -13.83
N TYR A 677 31.12 -0.26 -14.76
CA TYR A 677 30.19 -1.37 -14.67
C TYR A 677 30.34 -2.33 -15.84
N GLU A 678 30.17 -3.64 -15.55
CA GLU A 678 30.11 -4.70 -16.55
C GLU A 678 28.78 -5.47 -16.47
N ASN A 679 28.43 -6.21 -17.51
CA ASN A 679 27.53 -7.33 -17.40
C ASN A 679 28.36 -8.57 -17.01
N ALA A 680 28.38 -8.95 -15.73
CA ALA A 680 29.01 -10.17 -15.27
C ALA A 680 28.34 -11.42 -15.90
N VAL A 681 28.97 -12.59 -15.80
CA VAL A 681 28.46 -13.80 -16.45
C VAL A 681 27.13 -14.23 -15.84
N CYS A 682 27.10 -14.39 -14.52
CA CYS A 682 25.86 -14.71 -13.79
C CYS A 682 26.00 -14.39 -12.29
N LYS A 683 24.84 -14.35 -11.63
CA LYS A 683 24.72 -14.27 -10.17
C LYS A 683 23.68 -15.27 -9.69
N TRP A 684 24.05 -16.05 -8.67
CA TRP A 684 23.14 -16.90 -7.91
C TRP A 684 22.92 -16.32 -6.51
N VAL A 685 21.67 -16.28 -6.07
CA VAL A 685 21.33 -16.01 -4.67
C VAL A 685 20.42 -17.14 -4.22
N GLY A 686 20.84 -17.93 -3.25
CA GLY A 686 20.06 -19.06 -2.77
C GLY A 686 20.13 -19.23 -1.27
N GLY A 687 19.16 -19.92 -0.69
CA GLY A 687 19.14 -20.18 0.74
C GLY A 687 17.76 -20.28 1.34
N VAL A 688 17.69 -20.04 2.66
CA VAL A 688 16.47 -20.17 3.46
C VAL A 688 16.22 -18.87 4.23
N THR A 689 14.96 -18.49 4.36
CA THR A 689 14.50 -17.39 5.23
C THR A 689 13.42 -17.89 6.16
N GLY A 690 13.42 -17.41 7.41
CA GLY A 690 12.42 -17.66 8.41
C GLY A 690 11.80 -16.36 8.95
N LEU A 691 10.49 -16.34 9.07
CA LEU A 691 9.72 -15.33 9.79
C LEU A 691 8.91 -16.06 10.88
N LEU A 692 9.05 -15.63 12.11
CA LEU A 692 8.32 -16.15 13.27
C LEU A 692 7.62 -15.01 13.99
N GLN A 693 6.34 -15.15 14.27
CA GLN A 693 5.60 -14.30 15.20
C GLN A 693 5.10 -15.15 16.37
N LEU A 694 5.36 -14.68 17.57
CA LEU A 694 4.90 -15.29 18.81
C LEU A 694 3.88 -14.38 19.50
N LYS A 695 2.81 -14.95 20.01
CA LYS A 695 1.77 -14.31 20.83
C LYS A 695 1.56 -15.15 22.12
N PRO A 696 2.46 -15.03 23.12
CA PRO A 696 2.48 -15.92 24.30
C PRO A 696 1.13 -15.99 25.04
N PHE A 697 0.38 -14.88 25.03
CA PHE A 697 -0.93 -14.80 25.70
C PHE A 697 -2.11 -15.07 24.76
N LYS A 698 -1.88 -15.61 23.55
CA LYS A 698 -2.90 -15.80 22.48
C LYS A 698 -3.67 -14.50 22.15
N SER A 699 -3.11 -13.37 22.47
CA SER A 699 -3.65 -12.01 22.27
C SER A 699 -2.53 -11.07 21.80
N ASP A 700 -2.89 -9.84 21.43
CA ASP A 700 -1.92 -8.82 21.03
C ASP A 700 -1.32 -8.04 22.22
N LEU A 701 -1.50 -8.54 23.47
CA LEU A 701 -0.89 -7.97 24.67
C LEU A 701 0.64 -7.94 24.56
N LEU A 702 1.22 -9.03 24.10
CA LEU A 702 2.66 -9.16 23.79
C LEU A 702 2.81 -9.92 22.49
N THR A 703 3.49 -9.31 21.53
CA THR A 703 3.85 -9.92 20.27
C THR A 703 5.36 -9.81 20.04
N ALA A 704 5.97 -10.86 19.52
CA ALA A 704 7.38 -10.87 19.15
C ALA A 704 7.52 -11.41 17.73
N ASP A 705 8.01 -10.58 16.83
CA ASP A 705 8.34 -10.95 15.45
C ASP A 705 9.85 -11.12 15.32
N LEU A 706 10.29 -12.22 14.72
CA LEU A 706 11.68 -12.51 14.41
C LEU A 706 11.81 -12.85 12.93
N TRP A 707 12.77 -12.25 12.26
CA TRP A 707 13.13 -12.59 10.89
C TRP A 707 14.63 -12.82 10.77
N THR A 708 14.99 -13.91 10.11
CA THR A 708 16.37 -14.22 9.74
C THR A 708 16.44 -14.90 8.39
N CYS A 709 17.60 -14.90 7.78
CA CYS A 709 17.89 -15.69 6.59
C CYS A 709 19.32 -16.20 6.60
N ALA A 710 19.53 -17.26 5.86
CA ALA A 710 20.86 -17.74 5.48
C ALA A 710 20.91 -17.80 3.95
N TYR A 711 21.39 -16.74 3.32
CA TYR A 711 21.54 -16.65 1.87
C TYR A 711 23.01 -16.66 1.48
N PHE A 712 23.36 -17.49 0.50
CA PHE A 712 24.60 -17.32 -0.23
C PHE A 712 24.34 -16.46 -1.47
N THR A 713 25.31 -15.62 -1.81
CA THR A 713 25.39 -14.92 -3.09
C THR A 713 26.67 -15.36 -3.78
N HIS A 714 26.52 -15.95 -4.97
CA HIS A 714 27.65 -16.36 -5.81
C HIS A 714 27.62 -15.54 -7.10
N ILE A 715 28.69 -14.79 -7.36
CA ILE A 715 28.88 -14.01 -8.59
C ILE A 715 30.00 -14.61 -9.40
N ARG A 716 29.74 -14.82 -10.69
CA ARG A 716 30.73 -15.20 -11.68
C ARG A 716 30.98 -14.02 -12.63
N SER A 717 32.18 -13.50 -12.62
CA SER A 717 32.61 -12.38 -13.45
C SER A 717 33.93 -12.72 -14.15
N ARG A 718 34.08 -12.17 -15.36
CA ARG A 718 35.36 -12.32 -16.10
C ARG A 718 36.44 -11.38 -15.55
N LEU A 719 36.04 -10.24 -15.00
CA LEU A 719 36.96 -9.20 -14.53
C LEU A 719 37.41 -9.38 -13.08
N ILE A 720 36.52 -9.86 -12.22
CA ILE A 720 36.78 -10.01 -10.78
C ILE A 720 36.82 -11.50 -10.31
N GLY A 721 36.62 -12.47 -11.25
CA GLY A 721 36.57 -13.90 -10.93
C GLY A 721 35.29 -14.32 -10.20
N ASN A 722 35.33 -15.50 -9.57
CA ASN A 722 34.23 -16.09 -8.85
C ASN A 722 34.28 -15.67 -7.37
N ARG A 723 33.12 -15.26 -6.82
CA ARG A 723 33.00 -14.86 -5.41
C ARG A 723 31.74 -15.43 -4.80
N THR A 724 31.84 -15.91 -3.55
CA THR A 724 30.70 -16.43 -2.78
C THR A 724 30.70 -15.82 -1.40
N PHE A 725 29.52 -15.33 -0.95
CA PHE A 725 29.33 -14.70 0.34
C PHE A 725 28.02 -15.14 0.98
N TRP A 726 28.00 -15.21 2.30
CA TRP A 726 26.84 -15.50 3.11
C TRP A 726 26.29 -14.23 3.75
N TYR A 727 24.96 -14.14 3.82
CA TYR A 727 24.23 -13.08 4.47
C TYR A 727 23.26 -13.68 5.50
N THR A 728 23.46 -13.36 6.79
CA THR A 728 22.73 -13.97 7.91
C THR A 728 22.31 -12.91 8.94
N PRO A 729 21.44 -11.96 8.58
CA PRO A 729 20.95 -10.95 9.51
C PRO A 729 19.90 -11.54 10.46
N LEU A 730 19.73 -10.90 11.63
CA LEU A 730 18.58 -11.11 12.50
C LEU A 730 17.90 -9.77 12.73
N ARG A 731 16.58 -9.75 12.48
CA ARG A 731 15.71 -8.60 12.76
C ARG A 731 14.62 -9.03 13.72
N TYR A 732 14.30 -8.15 14.65
CA TYR A 732 13.28 -8.42 15.66
C TYR A 732 12.43 -7.20 15.92
N ASN A 733 11.17 -7.47 16.35
CA ASN A 733 10.22 -6.45 16.74
C ASN A 733 9.35 -7.02 17.88
N ILE A 734 9.42 -6.44 19.06
CA ILE A 734 8.67 -6.86 20.23
C ILE A 734 7.73 -5.72 20.61
N ASN A 735 6.44 -6.00 20.67
CA ASN A 735 5.41 -5.02 20.99
C ASN A 735 4.62 -5.49 22.22
N PHE A 736 4.43 -4.57 23.14
CA PHE A 736 3.55 -4.72 24.30
C PHE A 736 2.45 -3.66 24.23
N ARG A 737 1.20 -4.06 24.46
CA ARG A 737 0.06 -3.15 24.45
C ARG A 737 -0.95 -3.53 25.53
N LYS A 738 -1.25 -2.58 26.44
CA LYS A 738 -2.25 -2.77 27.49
C LYS A 738 -3.06 -1.48 27.68
N GLY A 739 -4.35 -1.54 27.37
CA GLY A 739 -5.24 -0.38 27.48
C GLY A 739 -4.77 0.79 26.63
N CYS A 740 -4.53 1.93 27.24
CA CYS A 740 -4.07 3.15 26.57
C CYS A 740 -2.54 3.20 26.37
N TRP A 741 -1.77 2.28 26.94
CA TRP A 741 -0.32 2.26 26.90
C TRP A 741 0.23 1.21 25.95
N GLY A 742 1.33 1.53 25.30
CA GLY A 742 2.09 0.58 24.51
C GLY A 742 3.58 0.84 24.59
N ALA A 743 4.36 -0.20 24.33
CA ALA A 743 5.81 -0.15 24.22
C ALA A 743 6.26 -1.02 23.05
N GLY A 744 7.28 -0.60 22.35
CA GLY A 744 7.88 -1.32 21.24
C GLY A 744 9.40 -1.36 21.35
N PHE A 745 9.99 -2.52 21.11
CA PHE A 745 11.44 -2.67 20.99
C PHE A 745 11.75 -3.38 19.68
N GLN A 746 12.42 -2.70 18.77
CA GLN A 746 12.79 -3.22 17.48
C GLN A 746 14.27 -3.05 17.18
N GLY A 747 14.85 -3.98 16.44
CA GLY A 747 16.24 -3.87 16.12
C GLY A 747 16.72 -4.82 15.02
N VAL A 748 17.99 -4.60 14.67
CA VAL A 748 18.73 -5.37 13.67
C VAL A 748 20.06 -5.79 14.27
N ILE A 749 20.36 -7.07 14.25
CA ILE A 749 21.71 -7.57 14.40
C ILE A 749 22.32 -7.58 12.99
N PRO A 750 23.29 -6.69 12.71
CA PRO A 750 23.76 -6.46 11.35
C PRO A 750 24.51 -7.66 10.78
N SER A 751 24.34 -7.89 9.49
CA SER A 751 25.19 -8.79 8.70
C SER A 751 25.72 -8.05 7.47
N LYS A 752 26.77 -8.56 6.86
CA LYS A 752 27.33 -7.98 5.64
C LYS A 752 26.69 -8.64 4.42
N ARG A 753 26.17 -7.82 3.52
CA ARG A 753 25.54 -8.24 2.27
C ARG A 753 26.42 -7.84 1.08
N LEU A 754 26.57 -8.75 0.11
CA LEU A 754 27.24 -8.44 -1.14
C LEU A 754 26.31 -7.65 -2.07
N THR A 755 26.74 -6.48 -2.50
CA THR A 755 26.07 -5.64 -3.50
C THR A 755 27.08 -5.29 -4.58
N GLY A 756 26.99 -5.95 -5.73
CA GLY A 756 28.02 -5.85 -6.77
C GLY A 756 29.36 -6.40 -6.26
N MET A 757 30.37 -5.55 -6.19
CA MET A 757 31.71 -5.81 -5.72
C MET A 757 31.95 -5.40 -4.26
N VAL A 758 30.95 -4.85 -3.59
CA VAL A 758 31.08 -4.25 -2.27
C VAL A 758 30.22 -5.00 -1.27
N MET A 759 30.83 -5.39 -0.15
CA MET A 759 30.11 -5.86 1.03
C MET A 759 29.67 -4.67 1.86
N THR A 760 28.38 -4.52 2.08
CA THR A 760 27.80 -3.48 2.93
C THR A 760 27.17 -4.09 4.17
N SER A 761 27.36 -3.46 5.34
CA SER A 761 26.67 -3.87 6.56
C SER A 761 25.26 -3.28 6.60
N ASP A 762 24.33 -3.99 7.25
CA ASP A 762 23.08 -3.39 7.72
C ASP A 762 23.39 -2.34 8.80
N GLU A 763 22.48 -1.38 8.97
CA GLU A 763 22.56 -0.41 10.07
C GLU A 763 22.26 -1.11 11.41
N ASN A 764 23.02 -0.78 12.45
CA ASN A 764 22.84 -1.28 13.81
C ASN A 764 21.67 -0.60 14.53
N LYS A 765 20.45 -0.75 14.00
CA LYS A 765 19.25 -0.14 14.57
C LYS A 765 18.80 -0.88 15.83
N GLN A 766 18.58 -0.12 16.93
CA GLN A 766 17.93 -0.61 18.14
C GLN A 766 17.10 0.53 18.70
N HIS A 767 15.78 0.38 18.62
CA HIS A 767 14.83 1.42 18.96
C HIS A 767 13.91 0.95 20.07
N LEU A 768 13.73 1.79 21.09
CA LEU A 768 12.77 1.60 22.16
C LEU A 768 11.74 2.74 22.09
N SER A 769 10.48 2.39 22.05
CA SER A 769 9.38 3.37 22.08
C SER A 769 8.42 3.05 23.21
N VAL A 770 7.91 4.09 23.86
CA VAL A 770 6.80 4.02 24.81
C VAL A 770 5.78 5.08 24.40
N PHE A 771 4.52 4.72 24.36
CA PHE A 771 3.48 5.65 23.94
C PHE A 771 2.19 5.47 24.74
N TRP A 772 1.45 6.55 24.80
CA TRP A 772 0.09 6.62 25.33
C TRP A 772 -0.86 7.08 24.24
N GLN A 773 -2.04 6.42 24.13
CA GLN A 773 -3.07 6.81 23.19
C GLN A 773 -4.44 6.78 23.83
N LYS A 774 -5.24 7.85 23.66
CA LYS A 774 -6.62 7.93 24.13
C LYS A 774 -7.42 8.90 23.30
N GLY A 775 -8.53 8.44 22.71
CA GLY A 775 -9.37 9.25 21.83
C GLY A 775 -8.58 9.85 20.67
N PRO A 776 -8.62 11.15 20.41
CA PRO A 776 -7.90 11.80 19.32
C PRO A 776 -6.39 11.94 19.54
N TRP A 777 -5.89 11.70 20.75
CA TRP A 777 -4.53 11.98 21.15
C TRP A 777 -3.64 10.75 21.15
N HIS A 778 -2.41 10.93 20.69
CA HIS A 778 -1.29 9.99 20.86
C HIS A 778 -0.07 10.78 21.25
N ALA A 779 0.58 10.39 22.34
CA ALA A 779 1.84 10.96 22.79
C ALA A 779 2.85 9.84 23.04
N GLY A 780 4.11 10.06 22.69
CA GLY A 780 5.13 9.02 22.85
C GLY A 780 6.54 9.56 22.97
N VAL A 781 7.39 8.71 23.48
CA VAL A 781 8.84 8.89 23.55
C VAL A 781 9.50 7.72 22.82
N THR A 782 10.41 8.02 21.92
CA THR A 782 11.16 6.99 21.19
C THR A 782 12.64 7.28 21.33
N CYS A 783 13.41 6.29 21.79
CA CYS A 783 14.84 6.32 21.79
C CYS A 783 15.37 5.53 20.59
N LEU A 784 16.00 6.19 19.64
CA LEU A 784 16.65 5.60 18.48
C LEU A 784 18.11 5.35 18.79
N TRP A 785 18.70 4.29 18.20
CA TRP A 785 20.08 3.85 18.45
C TRP A 785 20.40 3.75 19.95
N LEU A 786 19.54 3.04 20.69
CA LEU A 786 19.62 2.88 22.14
C LEU A 786 21.03 2.43 22.57
N PHE A 787 21.70 3.23 23.42
CA PHE A 787 23.09 3.05 23.88
C PHE A 787 24.15 2.99 22.76
N THR A 788 23.83 3.34 21.55
CA THR A 788 24.71 3.31 20.40
C THR A 788 24.53 4.56 19.52
N LYS A 789 25.09 4.56 18.33
CA LYS A 789 24.94 5.58 17.30
C LYS A 789 24.83 4.90 15.94
N ALA A 790 24.30 5.57 14.94
CA ALA A 790 24.27 5.05 13.58
C ALA A 790 25.69 4.76 13.09
N HIS A 791 25.89 3.56 12.59
CA HIS A 791 27.16 3.07 12.07
C HIS A 791 26.92 2.29 10.79
N TYR A 792 27.73 2.60 9.78
CA TYR A 792 27.70 1.97 8.45
C TYR A 792 29.10 1.52 8.11
N SER A 793 29.25 0.36 7.48
CA SER A 793 30.53 -0.10 6.96
C SER A 793 30.39 -0.72 5.58
N SER A 794 31.41 -0.53 4.74
CA SER A 794 31.52 -1.22 3.47
C SER A 794 32.95 -1.65 3.21
N LYS A 795 33.11 -2.77 2.48
CA LYS A 795 34.42 -3.28 2.07
C LYS A 795 34.29 -3.82 0.64
N THR A 796 35.23 -3.47 -0.25
CA THR A 796 35.33 -4.18 -1.55
C THR A 796 35.70 -5.63 -1.31
N VAL A 797 35.17 -6.50 -2.14
CA VAL A 797 35.61 -7.88 -2.25
C VAL A 797 36.98 -7.89 -2.91
N ASP A 798 37.91 -8.69 -2.40
CA ASP A 798 39.31 -8.75 -2.84
C ASP A 798 39.46 -8.54 -4.36
N ASN A 799 39.91 -7.34 -4.72
CA ASN A 799 40.06 -6.91 -6.10
C ASN A 799 41.52 -6.74 -6.42
N PRO A 800 42.01 -7.24 -7.58
CA PRO A 800 43.42 -7.17 -7.93
C PRO A 800 43.94 -5.75 -8.22
N VAL A 801 43.03 -4.79 -8.46
CA VAL A 801 43.39 -3.41 -8.82
C VAL A 801 43.26 -2.46 -7.62
N MET A 802 42.12 -2.51 -6.91
CA MET A 802 41.85 -1.62 -5.82
C MET A 802 40.93 -2.25 -4.76
N ASN A 803 41.32 -2.14 -3.50
CA ASN A 803 40.51 -2.49 -2.36
C ASN A 803 40.15 -1.26 -1.54
N LYS A 804 38.88 -1.12 -1.17
CA LYS A 804 38.42 -0.03 -0.32
C LYS A 804 37.72 -0.59 0.90
N THR A 805 38.03 -0.04 2.08
CA THR A 805 37.19 -0.15 3.27
C THR A 805 36.67 1.23 3.65
N SER A 806 35.41 1.28 4.08
CA SER A 806 34.80 2.53 4.53
C SER A 806 33.98 2.27 5.79
N ARG A 807 34.09 3.19 6.74
CA ARG A 807 33.28 3.25 7.95
C ARG A 807 32.74 4.66 8.11
N THR A 808 31.49 4.78 8.45
CA THR A 808 30.81 6.06 8.69
C THR A 808 29.98 5.94 9.94
N TRP A 809 30.01 6.95 10.80
CA TRP A 809 29.20 7.03 12.00
C TRP A 809 28.76 8.47 12.28
N ILE A 810 27.63 8.61 12.96
CA ILE A 810 27.02 9.89 13.29
C ILE A 810 27.00 10.02 14.82
N ASN A 811 27.77 10.92 15.37
CA ASN A 811 27.82 11.12 16.83
C ASN A 811 26.59 11.85 17.36
N ASP A 812 26.02 12.75 16.54
CA ASP A 812 24.84 13.56 16.91
C ASP A 812 23.57 12.73 17.16
N ASN A 813 23.52 11.51 16.64
CA ASN A 813 22.35 10.65 16.81
C ASN A 813 22.54 9.52 17.84
N ARG A 814 23.57 9.62 18.70
CA ARG A 814 23.76 8.66 19.79
C ARG A 814 22.57 8.71 20.75
N SER A 815 21.88 7.58 20.93
CA SER A 815 20.70 7.49 21.79
C SER A 815 19.73 8.66 21.58
N THR A 816 19.36 8.91 20.31
CA THR A 816 18.48 10.02 19.95
C THR A 816 17.10 9.84 20.58
N VAL A 817 16.67 10.81 21.37
CA VAL A 817 15.36 10.84 22.01
C VAL A 817 14.41 11.72 21.21
N LEU A 818 13.34 11.13 20.69
CA LEU A 818 12.25 11.85 20.02
C LEU A 818 11.05 11.94 20.94
N LEU A 819 10.46 13.12 20.99
CA LEU A 819 9.13 13.36 21.55
C LEU A 819 8.12 13.47 20.43
N GLY A 820 7.01 12.78 20.59
CA GLY A 820 5.95 12.72 19.62
C GLY A 820 4.61 13.11 20.19
N LEU A 821 3.89 13.91 19.43
CA LEU A 821 2.49 14.27 19.69
C LEU A 821 1.71 14.17 18.40
N SER A 822 0.63 13.40 18.44
CA SER A 822 -0.32 13.30 17.33
C SER A 822 -1.72 13.64 17.82
N TRP A 823 -2.44 14.40 17.01
CA TRP A 823 -3.84 14.70 17.23
C TRP A 823 -4.63 14.46 15.94
N ASN A 824 -5.71 13.66 16.02
CA ASN A 824 -6.58 13.37 14.91
C ASN A 824 -8.03 13.59 15.30
N PHE A 825 -8.72 14.42 14.57
CA PHE A 825 -10.13 14.69 14.75
C PHE A 825 -10.94 14.21 13.56
N PHE A 826 -12.09 13.59 13.87
CA PHE A 826 -13.05 13.12 12.87
C PHE A 826 -14.44 13.59 13.27
N SER A 827 -15.19 14.16 12.34
CA SER A 827 -16.57 14.54 12.53
C SER A 827 -17.44 14.11 11.36
N GLY A 828 -18.68 13.77 11.62
CA GLY A 828 -19.67 13.32 10.65
C GLY A 828 -19.68 11.82 10.41
N LYS A 829 -20.66 11.33 9.63
CA LYS A 829 -20.70 9.97 9.13
C LYS A 829 -19.67 9.81 8.02
N LYS A 830 -18.78 8.85 8.14
CA LYS A 830 -17.47 8.85 7.46
C LYS A 830 -17.50 8.07 6.14
N LYS A 831 -17.12 8.70 5.02
CA LYS A 831 -16.87 8.01 3.74
C LYS A 831 -15.39 8.19 3.34
N VAL A 832 -14.70 7.10 2.97
CA VAL A 832 -13.37 7.14 2.35
C VAL A 832 -13.48 6.64 0.93
N ILE A 833 -13.18 7.51 -0.01
CA ILE A 833 -13.00 7.16 -1.41
C ILE A 833 -11.49 7.04 -1.61
N SER A 834 -11.02 5.83 -1.80
CA SER A 834 -9.62 5.59 -2.11
C SER A 834 -9.53 4.40 -3.05
N ARG A 835 -9.31 4.69 -4.30
CA ARG A 835 -8.92 3.72 -5.33
C ARG A 835 -7.98 4.44 -6.28
N SER A 836 -6.76 4.00 -6.39
CA SER A 836 -5.80 4.42 -7.43
C SER A 836 -4.76 3.34 -7.62
N ILE A 837 -4.22 3.25 -8.82
CA ILE A 837 -2.94 2.61 -9.08
C ILE A 837 -1.91 3.73 -8.94
N HIS A 838 -0.81 3.50 -8.23
CA HIS A 838 0.23 4.51 -8.11
C HIS A 838 1.47 4.03 -8.87
N ASN A 839 1.61 4.53 -10.07
CA ASN A 839 2.73 4.25 -10.96
C ASN A 839 3.73 5.41 -10.98
N GLN A 840 3.97 6.04 -9.83
CA GLN A 840 4.90 7.17 -9.76
C GLN A 840 6.33 6.70 -10.10
N ASP A 841 7.01 7.47 -10.95
CA ASP A 841 8.43 7.31 -11.16
C ASP A 841 9.19 7.85 -9.93
N GLY A 842 9.73 6.94 -9.12
CA GLY A 842 10.50 7.29 -7.93
C GLY A 842 11.97 7.61 -8.21
N ASP A 843 12.46 7.35 -9.43
CA ASP A 843 13.82 7.69 -9.85
C ASP A 843 13.87 9.14 -10.32
N SER A 844 14.48 10.02 -9.54
CA SER A 844 14.65 11.44 -9.90
C SER A 844 15.67 11.66 -11.02
N GLY A 845 16.45 10.63 -11.38
CA GLY A 845 17.59 10.74 -12.30
C GLY A 845 18.75 11.58 -11.74
N ALA A 846 18.85 11.82 -10.43
CA ALA A 846 20.04 12.44 -9.82
C ALA A 846 21.26 11.52 -9.99
N LEU A 847 22.43 12.10 -10.37
CA LEU A 847 23.69 11.38 -10.64
C LEU A 847 24.43 11.03 -9.37
#